data_044ad82a93178cff85090362728e3250
#
_entry.id   044ad82a93178cff85090362728e3250
#
_cell.length_a   1.000
_cell.length_b   1.000
_cell.length_c   1.000
_cell.angle_alpha   90.00
_cell.angle_beta   90.00
_cell.angle_gamma   90.00
#
_symmetry.space_group_name_H-M   'P 1'
#
loop_
_entity.id
_entity.type
_entity.pdbx_description
1 polymer ?
#
loop_
_entity_poly.entity_id
_entity_poly.type
_entity_poly.pdbx_seq_one_letter_code
_entity_poly.pdbx_strand_id
1 'polypeptide(L)'
;MPDSSLWSEDDPLARLAELTADTTDPAKELPLRRDVRSLGILLGRVLVEQEGESFFEVVERLRRLLIQHREQRHAGPASSRQDSNATETGLMSQARELVSSLSIDDAHRITKAFAVYFELTNLAETNHRKRRRRAARLQERRVPTEGSFRGTVFRLRSAGTPLHTVFDALRKVRVTPVFTAHPTEITRHTIRLKRRRIARLLEHLDQVPLARADALAFEQQILAEITALWQTDDVRLKKPTVRDEINMGLDYFPMVLFETVPRLYAELEESIVQVYGVAGGEAPLPQLLEFGSWIGGDRDGNPYVTADCTRDALRMARHLVMDHYIAEIHRLISQLSMSLRRIGASEALVQRVHAYEAILGEEHSRWKKITEAELYRHFLDFTAARLRFSRDSSGHALGYKSAQEFEGDLLLMRESLCANRGERLAILLIDPLLRKLRTFGFHLHTLDIRQHARVLSQALPELASAVVVPDGKKRRELPAPSAEVLETFRAIREMKQTYAPEVIRTFIVSDTQSEEDVLNVLRIADVAGVSVARTESDSGLMPVPLFESIASLRQAGSVMARLWDSAEYRPLLDSWGRTQEIMLGYSDSNKDGGMFTSTWELHKAQHELHRVAREHRVDLRLFHGRGGTVGRGGGPTHAAILAQPPGDFSGQIRITEQGEVLTWKYSDPVLAEWNLEIMIAACLEAVVGSAAPAPEVSQRWDDAMEAMSQDAYRYYRDHIAENPEVLEYFEQATPVGELEHARIGSRPARRSDSRRLEDLRAIPWVFGWMQSRHAVPAWFGVGYALERFAGGDPKNLQLLREMMDGFRLFSSLVRNVEIAMAKADMPIARVYAELVEDAGVRERVYSVLYEEFERTRRILLSITGQNELLEKNPVLYRSIRLRNPYVDPMSLIQVDLLRRKRNKEGSSSLDYAIGATMNGIAAGLHNTG
;
A
#
# COMPACT_ATOMS: atom_id res chain seq x y z
N MET A 1 -0.07 -8.26 43.90
CA MET A 1 -0.58 -7.69 42.62
C MET A 1 -0.67 -6.19 42.78
N PRO A 2 -0.30 -5.36 41.82
CA PRO A 2 -0.50 -3.93 41.95
C PRO A 2 -2.00 -3.66 42.05
N ASP A 3 -2.37 -2.87 43.06
CA ASP A 3 -3.78 -2.58 43.39
C ASP A 3 -4.53 -1.69 42.36
N SER A 4 -3.90 -1.21 41.29
CA SER A 4 -4.51 -0.39 40.26
C SER A 4 -4.10 -0.85 38.85
N SER A 5 -5.01 -0.77 37.88
CA SER A 5 -4.71 -1.01 36.46
C SER A 5 -3.80 0.08 35.92
N LEU A 6 -2.93 -0.26 34.96
CA LEU A 6 -2.05 0.68 34.26
C LEU A 6 -2.82 1.71 33.42
N TRP A 7 -4.10 1.46 33.14
CA TRP A 7 -4.99 2.35 32.39
C TRP A 7 -6.12 2.96 33.20
N SER A 8 -6.28 2.60 34.49
CA SER A 8 -7.29 3.23 35.34
C SER A 8 -6.84 4.62 35.74
N GLU A 9 -7.77 5.56 35.67
CA GLU A 9 -7.66 6.87 36.30
C GLU A 9 -8.77 7.05 37.32
N ASP A 10 -8.46 7.74 38.40
CA ASP A 10 -9.42 7.99 39.48
C ASP A 10 -10.54 8.95 39.06
N ASP A 11 -10.28 9.78 37.99
CA ASP A 11 -11.24 10.73 37.45
C ASP A 11 -11.65 10.41 36.01
N PRO A 12 -12.87 9.87 35.77
CA PRO A 12 -13.40 9.61 34.43
C PRO A 12 -13.55 10.85 33.55
N LEU A 13 -13.80 12.03 34.16
CA LEU A 13 -13.96 13.28 33.40
C LEU A 13 -12.62 13.77 32.86
N ALA A 14 -11.56 13.68 33.66
CA ALA A 14 -10.20 13.98 33.19
C ALA A 14 -9.81 13.05 32.03
N ARG A 15 -10.12 11.75 32.14
CA ARG A 15 -9.89 10.78 31.05
C ARG A 15 -10.64 11.13 29.76
N LEU A 16 -11.92 11.51 29.89
CA LEU A 16 -12.72 11.93 28.75
C LEU A 16 -12.12 13.20 28.10
N ALA A 17 -11.70 14.17 28.88
CA ALA A 17 -11.07 15.40 28.40
C ALA A 17 -9.80 15.11 27.60
N GLU A 18 -8.92 14.20 28.05
CA GLU A 18 -7.74 13.76 27.30
C GLU A 18 -8.08 13.10 25.96
N LEU A 19 -9.10 12.22 25.94
CA LEU A 19 -9.52 11.49 24.73
C LEU A 19 -10.14 12.42 23.68
N THR A 20 -10.78 13.50 24.13
CA THR A 20 -11.48 14.47 23.27
C THR A 20 -10.72 15.79 23.09
N ALA A 21 -9.50 15.92 23.66
CA ALA A 21 -8.67 17.13 23.61
C ALA A 21 -8.47 17.63 22.17
N ASP A 22 -8.42 18.94 21.99
CA ASP A 22 -8.23 19.58 20.68
C ASP A 22 -6.82 19.27 20.09
N THR A 23 -6.67 19.49 18.77
CA THR A 23 -5.39 19.35 18.09
C THR A 23 -4.29 20.26 18.58
N THR A 24 -4.65 21.39 19.21
CA THR A 24 -3.74 22.36 19.81
C THR A 24 -3.38 22.05 21.26
N ASP A 25 -4.19 21.22 21.95
CA ASP A 25 -4.00 20.92 23.37
C ASP A 25 -2.90 19.87 23.57
N PRO A 26 -1.85 20.14 24.39
CA PRO A 26 -0.83 19.16 24.74
C PRO A 26 -1.39 17.87 25.39
N ALA A 27 -2.53 17.96 26.07
CA ALA A 27 -3.19 16.81 26.71
C ALA A 27 -3.57 15.71 25.72
N LYS A 28 -3.73 16.03 24.44
CA LYS A 28 -4.02 15.06 23.38
C LYS A 28 -3.01 13.90 23.33
N GLU A 29 -1.79 14.10 23.75
CA GLU A 29 -0.71 13.11 23.69
C GLU A 29 -0.67 12.18 24.93
N LEU A 30 -1.36 12.54 26.01
CA LEU A 30 -1.36 11.75 27.24
C LEU A 30 -1.83 10.32 27.05
N PRO A 31 -2.91 10.05 26.28
CA PRO A 31 -3.35 8.69 26.02
C PRO A 31 -2.32 7.83 25.29
N LEU A 32 -1.59 8.41 24.31
CA LEU A 32 -0.52 7.70 23.60
C LEU A 32 0.63 7.35 24.54
N ARG A 33 1.06 8.33 25.33
CA ARG A 33 2.16 8.11 26.30
C ARG A 33 1.81 7.04 27.32
N ARG A 34 0.56 7.02 27.79
CA ARG A 34 0.03 6.00 28.71
C ARG A 34 0.07 4.62 28.05
N ASP A 35 -0.46 4.47 26.81
CA ASP A 35 -0.46 3.20 26.11
C ASP A 35 0.96 2.67 25.92
N VAL A 36 1.88 3.49 25.37
CA VAL A 36 3.27 3.08 25.14
C VAL A 36 3.96 2.65 26.43
N ARG A 37 3.78 3.43 27.52
CA ARG A 37 4.34 3.11 28.83
C ARG A 37 3.77 1.81 29.39
N SER A 38 2.45 1.66 29.36
CA SER A 38 1.76 0.49 29.93
C SER A 38 2.08 -0.78 29.16
N LEU A 39 2.08 -0.72 27.83
CA LEU A 39 2.47 -1.86 26.98
C LEU A 39 3.94 -2.24 27.19
N GLY A 40 4.83 -1.24 27.39
CA GLY A 40 6.24 -1.47 27.73
C GLY A 40 6.41 -2.18 29.08
N ILE A 41 5.63 -1.78 30.10
CA ILE A 41 5.63 -2.43 31.41
C ILE A 41 5.14 -3.89 31.29
N LEU A 42 4.06 -4.14 30.55
CA LEU A 42 3.53 -5.48 30.33
C LEU A 42 4.54 -6.36 29.59
N LEU A 43 5.20 -5.83 28.56
CA LEU A 43 6.28 -6.55 27.88
C LEU A 43 7.42 -6.87 28.85
N GLY A 44 7.86 -5.92 29.67
CA GLY A 44 8.89 -6.16 30.69
C GLY A 44 8.52 -7.29 31.64
N ARG A 45 7.25 -7.36 32.11
CA ARG A 45 6.76 -8.48 32.93
C ARG A 45 6.87 -9.82 32.17
N VAL A 46 6.46 -9.85 30.90
CA VAL A 46 6.56 -11.07 30.08
C VAL A 46 8.03 -11.50 29.92
N LEU A 47 8.95 -10.54 29.66
CA LEU A 47 10.37 -10.87 29.53
C LEU A 47 10.95 -11.47 30.82
N VAL A 48 10.62 -10.91 31.97
CA VAL A 48 11.04 -11.45 33.28
C VAL A 48 10.44 -12.85 33.52
N GLU A 49 9.15 -13.04 33.23
CA GLU A 49 8.46 -14.33 33.38
C GLU A 49 9.00 -15.43 32.46
N GLN A 50 9.36 -15.07 31.22
CA GLN A 50 9.75 -16.06 30.20
C GLN A 50 11.26 -16.33 30.14
N GLU A 51 12.09 -15.29 30.38
CA GLU A 51 13.55 -15.35 30.18
C GLU A 51 14.35 -15.08 31.47
N GLY A 52 13.71 -14.55 32.51
CA GLY A 52 14.33 -14.22 33.81
C GLY A 52 14.84 -12.76 33.89
N GLU A 53 15.13 -12.36 35.17
CA GLU A 53 15.55 -10.99 35.49
C GLU A 53 16.87 -10.59 34.82
N SER A 54 17.85 -11.48 34.78
CA SER A 54 19.16 -11.21 34.19
C SER A 54 19.08 -10.86 32.69
N PHE A 55 18.22 -11.54 31.95
CA PHE A 55 17.97 -11.22 30.56
C PHE A 55 17.35 -9.82 30.40
N PHE A 56 16.34 -9.54 31.21
CA PHE A 56 15.67 -8.23 31.21
C PHE A 56 16.64 -7.09 31.54
N GLU A 57 17.56 -7.29 32.50
CA GLU A 57 18.58 -6.30 32.82
C GLU A 57 19.52 -5.98 31.64
N VAL A 58 19.89 -6.96 30.82
CA VAL A 58 20.70 -6.77 29.62
C VAL A 58 19.95 -5.92 28.59
N VAL A 59 18.67 -6.24 28.32
CA VAL A 59 17.81 -5.45 27.44
C VAL A 59 17.73 -3.99 27.91
N GLU A 60 17.45 -3.77 29.20
CA GLU A 60 17.32 -2.44 29.78
C GLU A 60 18.66 -1.67 29.83
N ARG A 61 19.78 -2.37 30.03
CA ARG A 61 21.11 -1.76 29.98
C ARG A 61 21.44 -1.24 28.58
N LEU A 62 21.22 -2.06 27.57
CA LEU A 62 21.45 -1.69 26.17
C LEU A 62 20.54 -0.51 25.76
N ARG A 63 19.27 -0.55 26.13
CA ARG A 63 18.31 0.53 25.90
C ARG A 63 18.77 1.85 26.53
N ARG A 64 19.18 1.82 27.81
CA ARG A 64 19.62 3.02 28.54
C ARG A 64 20.89 3.63 27.95
N LEU A 65 21.88 2.83 27.60
CA LEU A 65 23.11 3.28 26.94
C LEU A 65 22.82 4.08 25.65
N LEU A 66 21.91 3.56 24.81
CA LEU A 66 21.61 4.19 23.53
C LEU A 66 20.68 5.40 23.65
N ILE A 67 19.78 5.44 24.64
CA ILE A 67 19.02 6.65 24.98
C ILE A 67 19.98 7.76 25.42
N GLN A 68 20.87 7.51 26.40
CA GLN A 68 21.82 8.50 26.90
C GLN A 68 22.77 8.97 25.79
N HIS A 69 23.23 8.06 24.92
CA HIS A 69 24.06 8.43 23.77
C HIS A 69 23.34 9.45 22.87
N ARG A 70 22.07 9.23 22.57
CA ARG A 70 21.29 10.15 21.73
C ARG A 70 20.97 11.47 22.44
N GLU A 71 20.69 11.45 23.72
CA GLU A 71 20.47 12.67 24.52
C GLU A 71 21.70 13.55 24.53
N GLN A 72 22.90 12.97 24.73
CA GLN A 72 24.17 13.72 24.68
C GLN A 72 24.41 14.37 23.32
N ARG A 73 24.12 13.66 22.23
CA ARG A 73 24.23 14.21 20.86
C ARG A 73 23.28 15.39 20.61
N HIS A 74 22.10 15.39 21.22
CA HIS A 74 21.13 16.47 21.07
C HIS A 74 21.39 17.67 21.98
N ALA A 75 22.04 17.46 23.10
CA ALA A 75 22.35 18.52 24.07
C ALA A 75 23.57 19.38 23.68
N GLY A 76 24.43 18.92 22.75
CA GLY A 76 25.61 19.66 22.30
C GLY A 76 25.24 20.88 21.41
N PRO A 77 26.03 21.99 21.47
CA PRO A 77 25.84 23.14 20.59
C PRO A 77 25.93 22.73 19.11
N ALA A 78 25.21 23.45 18.23
CA ALA A 78 25.14 23.13 16.80
C ALA A 78 26.50 23.04 16.08
N SER A 79 27.50 23.79 16.58
CA SER A 79 28.89 23.77 16.10
C SER A 79 29.67 22.50 16.49
N SER A 80 29.37 21.89 17.64
CA SER A 80 30.01 20.64 18.06
C SER A 80 29.33 19.38 17.46
N ARG A 81 28.16 19.53 16.86
CA ARG A 81 27.49 18.45 16.10
C ARG A 81 28.20 18.14 14.78
N GLN A 82 29.00 19.07 14.24
CA GLN A 82 29.76 18.90 12.99
C GLN A 82 31.03 18.05 13.18
N ASP A 83 31.64 18.05 14.37
CA ASP A 83 32.90 17.32 14.64
C ASP A 83 32.69 15.89 15.15
N SER A 84 31.45 15.39 15.20
CA SER A 84 31.11 14.07 15.77
C SER A 84 31.50 12.87 14.87
N ASN A 85 32.19 13.09 13.79
CA ASN A 85 32.82 12.02 13.01
C ASN A 85 34.06 11.42 13.66
N ALA A 86 34.63 12.07 14.69
CA ALA A 86 35.96 11.76 15.17
C ALA A 86 36.02 11.02 16.51
N THR A 87 34.92 10.99 17.30
CA THR A 87 34.99 10.34 18.62
C THR A 87 33.73 9.52 18.88
N GLU A 88 33.87 8.22 18.77
CA GLU A 88 32.89 7.28 19.31
C GLU A 88 32.70 7.63 20.80
N THR A 89 31.48 8.02 21.19
CA THR A 89 31.24 8.34 22.61
C THR A 89 31.43 7.04 23.42
N GLY A 90 31.97 7.17 24.66
CA GLY A 90 32.17 5.99 25.51
C GLY A 90 30.92 5.13 25.70
N LEU A 91 29.71 5.73 25.54
CA LEU A 91 28.42 5.00 25.59
C LEU A 91 28.18 4.11 24.37
N MET A 92 28.55 4.56 23.17
CA MET A 92 28.43 3.73 21.94
C MET A 92 29.41 2.57 21.99
N SER A 93 30.66 2.81 22.44
CA SER A 93 31.66 1.77 22.63
C SER A 93 31.19 0.70 23.63
N GLN A 94 30.62 1.12 24.77
CA GLN A 94 30.05 0.19 25.76
C GLN A 94 28.87 -0.62 25.19
N ALA A 95 28.01 0.01 24.38
CA ALA A 95 26.90 -0.71 23.72
C ALA A 95 27.41 -1.76 22.74
N ARG A 96 28.44 -1.44 21.95
CA ARG A 96 29.08 -2.36 21.01
C ARG A 96 29.79 -3.52 21.72
N GLU A 97 30.50 -3.24 22.80
CA GLU A 97 31.15 -4.25 23.65
C GLU A 97 30.10 -5.22 24.24
N LEU A 98 28.98 -4.68 24.77
CA LEU A 98 27.90 -5.49 25.28
C LEU A 98 27.31 -6.38 24.17
N VAL A 99 27.05 -5.85 22.96
CA VAL A 99 26.54 -6.61 21.81
C VAL A 99 27.52 -7.70 21.39
N SER A 100 28.83 -7.40 21.32
CA SER A 100 29.84 -8.40 20.88
C SER A 100 30.01 -9.55 21.88
N SER A 101 29.62 -9.35 23.14
CA SER A 101 29.64 -10.39 24.18
C SER A 101 28.44 -11.33 24.14
N LEU A 102 27.40 -11.03 23.34
CA LEU A 102 26.17 -11.84 23.28
C LEU A 102 26.40 -13.15 22.51
N SER A 103 25.77 -14.20 22.98
CA SER A 103 25.56 -15.40 22.17
C SER A 103 24.63 -15.12 20.99
N ILE A 104 24.62 -15.95 19.94
CA ILE A 104 23.67 -15.83 18.82
C ILE A 104 22.23 -15.90 19.32
N ASP A 105 21.96 -16.77 20.27
CA ASP A 105 20.66 -16.96 20.90
C ASP A 105 20.20 -15.73 21.69
N ASP A 106 21.09 -15.13 22.49
CA ASP A 106 20.79 -13.89 23.22
C ASP A 106 20.58 -12.71 22.28
N ALA A 107 21.42 -12.58 21.26
CA ALA A 107 21.28 -11.57 20.21
C ALA A 107 19.90 -11.67 19.53
N HIS A 108 19.46 -12.90 19.21
CA HIS A 108 18.12 -13.13 18.65
C HIS A 108 17.03 -12.73 19.65
N ARG A 109 17.09 -13.20 20.90
CA ARG A 109 16.06 -12.91 21.92
C ARG A 109 15.97 -11.41 22.24
N ILE A 110 17.10 -10.72 22.34
CA ILE A 110 17.14 -9.27 22.55
C ILE A 110 16.54 -8.53 21.35
N THR A 111 16.87 -8.94 20.12
CA THR A 111 16.26 -8.41 18.89
C THR A 111 14.75 -8.56 18.92
N LYS A 112 14.26 -9.75 19.30
CA LYS A 112 12.82 -10.03 19.42
C LYS A 112 12.14 -9.14 20.48
N ALA A 113 12.79 -8.86 21.60
CA ALA A 113 12.25 -7.96 22.62
C ALA A 113 12.02 -6.55 22.06
N PHE A 114 12.98 -6.00 21.31
CA PHE A 114 12.82 -4.69 20.65
C PHE A 114 11.80 -4.74 19.51
N ALA A 115 11.75 -5.83 18.74
CA ALA A 115 10.76 -5.99 17.68
C ALA A 115 9.34 -6.04 18.24
N VAL A 116 9.08 -6.82 19.30
CA VAL A 116 7.77 -6.85 19.97
C VAL A 116 7.42 -5.49 20.58
N TYR A 117 8.38 -4.80 21.17
CA TYR A 117 8.16 -3.43 21.65
C TYR A 117 7.67 -2.50 20.53
N PHE A 118 8.27 -2.57 19.33
CA PHE A 118 7.79 -1.78 18.18
C PHE A 118 6.41 -2.20 17.71
N GLU A 119 6.11 -3.47 17.70
CA GLU A 119 4.77 -3.96 17.38
C GLU A 119 3.71 -3.34 18.31
N LEU A 120 3.97 -3.34 19.61
CA LEU A 120 3.08 -2.75 20.60
C LEU A 120 2.98 -1.23 20.47
N THR A 121 4.10 -0.55 20.24
CA THR A 121 4.13 0.91 20.01
C THR A 121 3.35 1.28 18.74
N ASN A 122 3.48 0.51 17.66
CA ASN A 122 2.73 0.70 16.43
C ASN A 122 1.21 0.56 16.65
N LEU A 123 0.79 -0.38 17.50
CA LEU A 123 -0.61 -0.53 17.89
C LEU A 123 -1.11 0.68 18.72
N ALA A 124 -0.30 1.16 19.67
CA ALA A 124 -0.61 2.36 20.46
C ALA A 124 -0.76 3.61 19.57
N GLU A 125 0.17 3.82 18.62
CA GLU A 125 0.09 4.93 17.66
C GLU A 125 -1.14 4.81 16.75
N THR A 126 -1.46 3.60 16.30
CA THR A 126 -2.65 3.33 15.50
C THR A 126 -3.92 3.66 16.28
N ASN A 127 -4.03 3.21 17.54
CA ASN A 127 -5.15 3.53 18.41
C ASN A 127 -5.24 5.04 18.66
N HIS A 128 -4.09 5.70 18.85
CA HIS A 128 -4.06 7.15 19.03
C HIS A 128 -4.57 7.90 17.78
N ARG A 129 -4.24 7.48 16.56
CA ARG A 129 -4.80 8.05 15.31
C ARG A 129 -6.32 7.92 15.28
N LYS A 130 -6.88 6.79 15.70
CA LYS A 130 -8.33 6.60 15.82
C LYS A 130 -8.96 7.57 16.84
N ARG A 131 -8.33 7.75 18.00
CA ARG A 131 -8.75 8.75 19.00
C ARG A 131 -8.77 10.16 18.42
N ARG A 132 -7.72 10.54 17.69
CA ARG A 132 -7.66 11.88 17.05
C ARG A 132 -8.73 12.07 16.01
N ARG A 133 -9.00 11.05 15.18
CA ARG A 133 -10.12 11.10 14.23
C ARG A 133 -11.47 11.21 14.93
N ARG A 134 -11.68 10.44 16.00
CA ARG A 134 -12.90 10.53 16.82
C ARG A 134 -13.07 11.91 17.45
N ALA A 135 -12.00 12.46 18.05
CA ALA A 135 -12.01 13.80 18.62
C ALA A 135 -12.30 14.87 17.56
N ALA A 136 -11.70 14.78 16.38
CA ALA A 136 -11.97 15.69 15.25
C ALA A 136 -13.46 15.64 14.85
N ARG A 137 -14.06 14.46 14.73
CA ARG A 137 -15.51 14.31 14.45
C ARG A 137 -16.40 14.96 15.51
N LEU A 138 -16.01 14.90 16.78
CA LEU A 138 -16.76 15.57 17.87
C LEU A 138 -16.66 17.10 17.80
N GLN A 139 -15.60 17.62 17.20
CA GLN A 139 -15.33 19.07 17.08
C GLN A 139 -15.73 19.65 15.71
N GLU A 140 -16.34 18.88 14.85
CA GLU A 140 -16.63 19.17 13.44
C GLU A 140 -17.44 20.44 13.16
N ARG A 141 -17.99 21.08 14.19
CA ARG A 141 -18.69 22.36 14.02
C ARG A 141 -17.76 23.55 13.75
N ARG A 142 -16.42 23.42 13.92
CA ARG A 142 -15.50 24.57 13.83
C ARG A 142 -14.69 24.60 12.54
N VAL A 143 -13.94 23.56 12.18
CA VAL A 143 -13.15 23.52 10.92
C VAL A 143 -13.07 22.08 10.45
N PRO A 144 -13.56 21.75 9.24
CA PRO A 144 -13.42 20.40 8.71
C PRO A 144 -11.96 20.02 8.46
N THR A 145 -11.60 18.77 8.74
CA THR A 145 -10.23 18.25 8.53
C THR A 145 -9.85 18.28 7.06
N GLU A 146 -8.68 18.80 6.73
CA GLU A 146 -8.15 18.78 5.36
C GLU A 146 -7.99 17.33 4.86
N GLY A 147 -8.39 17.09 3.60
CA GLY A 147 -8.35 15.75 2.99
C GLY A 147 -9.51 14.83 3.37
N SER A 148 -10.38 15.19 4.33
CA SER A 148 -11.62 14.45 4.57
C SER A 148 -12.69 14.78 3.51
N PHE A 149 -13.70 13.91 3.36
CA PHE A 149 -14.85 14.18 2.48
C PHE A 149 -15.51 15.50 2.84
N ARG A 150 -15.82 15.67 4.12
CA ARG A 150 -16.46 16.90 4.60
C ARG A 150 -15.60 18.14 4.36
N GLY A 151 -14.29 18.04 4.61
CA GLY A 151 -13.37 19.15 4.36
C GLY A 151 -13.27 19.50 2.88
N THR A 152 -13.21 18.50 2.01
CA THR A 152 -13.18 18.70 0.56
C THR A 152 -14.48 19.28 0.04
N VAL A 153 -15.63 18.70 0.38
CA VAL A 153 -16.96 19.18 -0.02
C VAL A 153 -17.21 20.60 0.52
N PHE A 154 -16.76 20.92 1.74
CA PHE A 154 -16.85 22.26 2.33
C PHE A 154 -16.00 23.28 1.54
N ARG A 155 -14.77 22.95 1.16
CA ARG A 155 -13.93 23.83 0.33
C ARG A 155 -14.57 24.09 -1.04
N LEU A 156 -15.09 23.04 -1.70
CA LEU A 156 -15.76 23.16 -2.99
C LEU A 156 -16.99 24.09 -2.89
N ARG A 157 -17.84 23.92 -1.89
CA ARG A 157 -18.98 24.82 -1.65
C ARG A 157 -18.52 26.24 -1.38
N SER A 158 -17.48 26.42 -0.54
CA SER A 158 -16.94 27.75 -0.22
C SER A 158 -16.33 28.44 -1.44
N ALA A 159 -15.81 27.69 -2.41
CA ALA A 159 -15.37 28.19 -3.71
C ALA A 159 -16.53 28.44 -4.69
N GLY A 160 -17.79 28.26 -4.28
CA GLY A 160 -18.95 28.50 -5.11
C GLY A 160 -19.34 27.35 -6.05
N THR A 161 -18.75 26.15 -5.90
CA THR A 161 -19.05 24.99 -6.76
C THR A 161 -20.49 24.51 -6.51
N PRO A 162 -21.36 24.44 -7.54
CA PRO A 162 -22.72 23.93 -7.42
C PRO A 162 -22.75 22.41 -7.16
N LEU A 163 -23.80 21.93 -6.50
CA LEU A 163 -23.95 20.50 -6.17
C LEU A 163 -23.90 19.58 -7.41
N HIS A 164 -24.57 19.97 -8.51
CA HIS A 164 -24.56 19.16 -9.73
C HIS A 164 -23.14 18.98 -10.29
N THR A 165 -22.29 20.00 -10.21
CA THR A 165 -20.87 19.92 -10.63
C THR A 165 -20.10 18.93 -9.75
N VAL A 166 -20.39 18.86 -8.44
CA VAL A 166 -19.82 17.86 -7.54
C VAL A 166 -20.23 16.45 -7.95
N PHE A 167 -21.52 16.22 -8.28
CA PHE A 167 -21.98 14.92 -8.79
C PHE A 167 -21.39 14.57 -10.16
N ASP A 168 -21.24 15.54 -11.06
CA ASP A 168 -20.58 15.33 -12.37
C ASP A 168 -19.12 14.96 -12.20
N ALA A 169 -18.41 15.58 -11.24
CA ALA A 169 -17.06 15.21 -10.89
C ALA A 169 -17.00 13.81 -10.26
N LEU A 170 -17.91 13.48 -9.33
CA LEU A 170 -17.98 12.14 -8.71
C LEU A 170 -18.24 11.03 -9.74
N ARG A 171 -19.00 11.29 -10.81
CA ARG A 171 -19.19 10.31 -11.90
C ARG A 171 -17.90 10.00 -12.66
N LYS A 172 -16.94 10.93 -12.68
CA LYS A 172 -15.62 10.74 -13.28
C LYS A 172 -14.64 10.06 -12.32
N VAL A 173 -14.83 10.23 -11.01
CA VAL A 173 -13.92 9.67 -10.00
C VAL A 173 -14.00 8.15 -9.96
N ARG A 174 -12.84 7.50 -10.12
CA ARG A 174 -12.67 6.05 -9.94
C ARG A 174 -11.29 5.79 -9.32
N VAL A 175 -11.29 5.24 -8.12
CA VAL A 175 -10.08 4.87 -7.40
C VAL A 175 -9.95 3.35 -7.39
N THR A 176 -8.83 2.84 -7.86
CA THR A 176 -8.54 1.40 -7.91
C THR A 176 -7.23 1.10 -7.20
N PRO A 177 -7.25 0.78 -5.88
CA PRO A 177 -6.11 0.21 -5.20
C PRO A 177 -5.80 -1.19 -5.75
N VAL A 178 -4.56 -1.42 -6.16
CA VAL A 178 -4.11 -2.70 -6.71
C VAL A 178 -3.14 -3.36 -5.74
N PHE A 179 -3.53 -4.47 -5.15
CA PHE A 179 -2.76 -5.19 -4.14
C PHE A 179 -1.63 -5.98 -4.78
N THR A 180 -0.42 -5.76 -4.30
CA THR A 180 0.76 -6.48 -4.77
C THR A 180 1.47 -7.16 -3.61
N ALA A 181 2.04 -8.35 -3.86
CA ALA A 181 2.89 -9.00 -2.89
C ALA A 181 4.18 -8.19 -2.69
N HIS A 182 4.65 -8.13 -1.44
CA HIS A 182 5.95 -7.55 -1.12
C HIS A 182 6.81 -8.59 -0.40
N PRO A 183 8.05 -8.82 -0.85
CA PRO A 183 8.88 -9.88 -0.29
C PRO A 183 9.22 -9.69 1.19
N THR A 184 9.23 -8.45 1.70
CA THR A 184 9.68 -8.15 3.07
C THR A 184 8.55 -8.07 4.10
N GLU A 185 7.29 -8.22 3.71
CA GLU A 185 6.16 -8.11 4.63
C GLU A 185 5.26 -9.34 4.61
N ILE A 186 5.81 -10.47 5.05
CA ILE A 186 4.98 -11.65 5.25
C ILE A 186 4.85 -11.90 6.76
N THR A 187 4.15 -10.99 7.43
CA THR A 187 3.72 -11.22 8.81
C THR A 187 2.80 -12.44 8.85
N ARG A 188 3.10 -13.40 9.72
CA ARG A 188 2.25 -14.59 9.91
C ARG A 188 0.81 -14.18 10.22
N HIS A 189 -0.17 -14.86 9.63
CA HIS A 189 -1.60 -14.65 9.93
C HIS A 189 -1.88 -14.65 11.45
N THR A 190 -1.25 -15.55 12.20
CA THR A 190 -1.38 -15.66 13.66
C THR A 190 -0.90 -14.41 14.39
N ILE A 191 0.19 -13.78 13.95
CA ILE A 191 0.70 -12.52 14.53
C ILE A 191 -0.29 -11.38 14.24
N ARG A 192 -0.83 -11.30 13.01
CA ARG A 192 -1.87 -10.30 12.66
C ARG A 192 -3.12 -10.44 13.52
N LEU A 193 -3.57 -11.66 13.81
CA LEU A 193 -4.70 -11.91 14.71
C LEU A 193 -4.44 -11.42 16.13
N LYS A 194 -3.23 -11.69 16.69
CA LYS A 194 -2.84 -11.23 18.03
C LYS A 194 -2.79 -9.70 18.10
N ARG A 195 -2.15 -9.05 17.12
CA ARG A 195 -2.14 -7.59 17.00
C ARG A 195 -3.55 -7.02 17.00
N ARG A 196 -4.47 -7.60 16.21
CA ARG A 196 -5.87 -7.15 16.14
C ARG A 196 -6.60 -7.30 17.47
N ARG A 197 -6.33 -8.39 18.23
CA ARG A 197 -6.91 -8.57 19.57
C ARG A 197 -6.41 -7.50 20.53
N ILE A 198 -5.09 -7.24 20.58
CA ILE A 198 -4.52 -6.18 21.42
C ILE A 198 -5.11 -4.81 21.02
N ALA A 199 -5.20 -4.51 19.70
CA ALA A 199 -5.79 -3.25 19.24
C ALA A 199 -7.23 -3.07 19.72
N ARG A 200 -8.07 -4.10 19.66
CA ARG A 200 -9.45 -4.07 20.17
C ARG A 200 -9.50 -3.86 21.69
N LEU A 201 -8.61 -4.51 22.43
CA LEU A 201 -8.53 -4.32 23.87
C LEU A 201 -8.13 -2.89 24.25
N LEU A 202 -7.20 -2.28 23.50
CA LEU A 202 -6.86 -0.87 23.67
C LEU A 202 -8.06 0.05 23.39
N GLU A 203 -8.90 -0.27 22.40
CA GLU A 203 -10.13 0.48 22.15
C GLU A 203 -11.16 0.32 23.29
N HIS A 204 -11.29 -0.85 23.87
CA HIS A 204 -12.14 -1.06 25.04
C HIS A 204 -11.65 -0.26 26.26
N LEU A 205 -10.33 -0.15 26.45
CA LEU A 205 -9.74 0.69 27.50
C LEU A 205 -9.99 2.20 27.31
N ASP A 206 -10.45 2.63 26.14
CA ASP A 206 -10.87 4.02 25.87
C ASP A 206 -12.35 4.30 26.16
N GLN A 207 -13.11 3.29 26.55
CA GLN A 207 -14.50 3.48 26.94
C GLN A 207 -14.58 4.15 28.31
N VAL A 208 -15.30 5.27 28.40
CA VAL A 208 -15.44 6.05 29.63
C VAL A 208 -16.93 6.18 29.96
N PRO A 209 -17.35 5.89 31.19
CA PRO A 209 -16.55 5.41 32.32
C PRO A 209 -16.15 3.91 32.18
N LEU A 210 -14.96 3.57 32.65
CA LEU A 210 -14.44 2.21 32.65
C LEU A 210 -14.34 1.70 34.08
N ALA A 211 -15.01 0.59 34.37
CA ALA A 211 -14.93 -0.03 35.68
C ALA A 211 -13.51 -0.61 35.90
N ARG A 212 -12.99 -0.47 37.11
CA ARG A 212 -11.65 -0.97 37.47
C ARG A 212 -11.48 -2.48 37.20
N ALA A 213 -12.52 -3.26 37.47
CA ALA A 213 -12.51 -4.70 37.23
C ALA A 213 -12.35 -5.01 35.72
N ASP A 214 -13.03 -4.25 34.85
CA ASP A 214 -12.94 -4.43 33.40
C ASP A 214 -11.55 -3.99 32.90
N ALA A 215 -11.02 -2.88 33.41
CA ALA A 215 -9.67 -2.42 33.07
C ALA A 215 -8.61 -3.48 33.39
N LEU A 216 -8.68 -4.09 34.57
CA LEU A 216 -7.79 -5.19 34.98
C LEU A 216 -7.98 -6.44 34.11
N ALA A 217 -9.23 -6.78 33.77
CA ALA A 217 -9.52 -7.92 32.90
C ALA A 217 -8.94 -7.71 31.48
N PHE A 218 -9.07 -6.52 30.90
CA PHE A 218 -8.45 -6.19 29.61
C PHE A 218 -6.92 -6.19 29.67
N GLU A 219 -6.33 -5.68 30.76
CA GLU A 219 -4.90 -5.72 31.01
C GLU A 219 -4.35 -7.16 31.03
N GLN A 220 -5.03 -8.07 31.71
CA GLN A 220 -4.65 -9.49 31.76
C GLN A 220 -4.78 -10.16 30.38
N GLN A 221 -5.78 -9.80 29.60
CA GLN A 221 -5.92 -10.28 28.22
C GLN A 221 -4.79 -9.76 27.32
N ILE A 222 -4.42 -8.49 27.44
CA ILE A 222 -3.28 -7.92 26.70
C ILE A 222 -1.98 -8.64 27.12
N LEU A 223 -1.75 -8.87 28.40
CA LEU A 223 -0.59 -9.59 28.90
C LEU A 223 -0.51 -11.01 28.30
N ALA A 224 -1.62 -11.74 28.27
CA ALA A 224 -1.70 -13.06 27.64
C ALA A 224 -1.38 -13.03 26.14
N GLU A 225 -1.89 -12.04 25.41
CA GLU A 225 -1.57 -11.90 23.97
C GLU A 225 -0.09 -11.50 23.74
N ILE A 226 0.52 -10.68 24.62
CA ILE A 226 1.96 -10.37 24.56
C ILE A 226 2.79 -11.62 24.83
N THR A 227 2.42 -12.42 25.84
CA THR A 227 3.05 -13.71 26.13
C THR A 227 2.98 -14.63 24.89
N ALA A 228 1.81 -14.71 24.28
CA ALA A 228 1.63 -15.52 23.09
C ALA A 228 2.39 -14.97 21.86
N LEU A 229 2.59 -13.66 21.74
CA LEU A 229 3.49 -13.07 20.75
C LEU A 229 4.94 -13.46 21.03
N TRP A 230 5.38 -13.37 22.28
CA TRP A 230 6.72 -13.76 22.68
C TRP A 230 7.03 -15.22 22.35
N GLN A 231 6.11 -16.12 22.61
CA GLN A 231 6.25 -17.56 22.35
C GLN A 231 6.04 -17.95 20.87
N THR A 232 5.66 -17.00 20.01
CA THR A 232 5.47 -17.26 18.57
C THR A 232 6.77 -16.96 17.81
N ASP A 233 7.19 -17.82 16.86
CA ASP A 233 8.32 -17.56 15.99
C ASP A 233 8.07 -16.33 15.12
N ASP A 234 9.02 -15.42 15.06
CA ASP A 234 9.00 -14.16 14.30
C ASP A 234 9.52 -14.33 12.87
N VAL A 235 10.41 -15.28 12.64
CA VAL A 235 10.95 -15.61 11.32
C VAL A 235 10.30 -16.89 10.79
N ARG A 236 10.01 -16.95 9.48
CA ARG A 236 9.46 -18.14 8.86
C ARG A 236 10.52 -19.23 8.68
N LEU A 237 10.20 -20.46 9.06
CA LEU A 237 11.06 -21.62 8.85
C LEU A 237 11.04 -22.12 7.40
N LYS A 238 9.98 -21.84 6.65
CA LYS A 238 9.81 -22.20 5.23
C LYS A 238 9.56 -20.96 4.38
N LYS A 239 10.15 -20.95 3.18
CA LYS A 239 9.88 -19.89 2.19
C LYS A 239 8.38 -19.91 1.85
N PRO A 240 7.70 -18.76 1.86
CA PRO A 240 6.29 -18.69 1.48
C PRO A 240 6.12 -19.04 0.00
N THR A 241 5.02 -19.71 -0.30
CA THR A 241 4.59 -20.00 -1.67
C THR A 241 3.75 -18.85 -2.22
N VAL A 242 3.57 -18.78 -3.54
CA VAL A 242 2.64 -17.84 -4.18
C VAL A 242 1.22 -17.98 -3.62
N ARG A 243 0.80 -19.20 -3.27
CA ARG A 243 -0.51 -19.45 -2.65
C ARG A 243 -0.62 -18.84 -1.24
N ASP A 244 0.47 -18.83 -0.47
CA ASP A 244 0.50 -18.13 0.83
C ASP A 244 0.35 -16.61 0.66
N GLU A 245 0.97 -16.06 -0.40
CA GLU A 245 0.83 -14.64 -0.75
C GLU A 245 -0.60 -14.31 -1.19
N ILE A 246 -1.25 -15.17 -1.99
CA ILE A 246 -2.66 -15.03 -2.39
C ILE A 246 -3.55 -14.99 -1.13
N ASN A 247 -3.43 -15.96 -0.23
CA ASN A 247 -4.21 -15.98 1.01
C ASN A 247 -4.00 -14.70 1.83
N MET A 248 -2.76 -14.24 1.95
CA MET A 248 -2.44 -13.03 2.68
C MET A 248 -3.13 -11.79 2.11
N GLY A 249 -3.14 -11.64 0.78
CA GLY A 249 -3.83 -10.53 0.11
C GLY A 249 -5.35 -10.61 0.27
N LEU A 250 -5.91 -11.81 0.20
CA LEU A 250 -7.34 -12.05 0.36
C LEU A 250 -7.85 -11.78 1.77
N ASP A 251 -7.05 -12.00 2.81
CA ASP A 251 -7.42 -11.80 4.21
C ASP A 251 -7.90 -10.37 4.53
N TYR A 252 -7.42 -9.35 3.80
CA TYR A 252 -7.83 -7.96 4.05
C TYR A 252 -9.30 -7.70 3.71
N PHE A 253 -9.90 -8.47 2.83
CA PHE A 253 -11.29 -8.29 2.41
C PHE A 253 -12.28 -8.63 3.55
N PRO A 254 -12.32 -9.86 4.08
CA PRO A 254 -13.24 -10.21 5.15
C PRO A 254 -12.90 -9.54 6.48
N MET A 255 -11.62 -9.26 6.71
CA MET A 255 -11.20 -8.65 7.97
C MET A 255 -11.53 -7.17 8.06
N VAL A 256 -11.54 -6.44 6.93
CA VAL A 256 -11.58 -4.98 6.92
C VAL A 256 -12.48 -4.43 5.81
N LEU A 257 -12.21 -4.75 4.54
CA LEU A 257 -12.77 -4.02 3.40
C LEU A 257 -14.28 -4.23 3.22
N PHE A 258 -14.81 -5.42 3.52
CA PHE A 258 -16.25 -5.65 3.46
C PHE A 258 -17.06 -4.77 4.42
N GLU A 259 -16.48 -4.40 5.55
CA GLU A 259 -17.08 -3.48 6.51
C GLU A 259 -16.84 -2.02 6.13
N THR A 260 -15.65 -1.71 5.61
CA THR A 260 -15.22 -0.35 5.30
C THR A 260 -15.96 0.26 4.12
N VAL A 261 -16.17 -0.50 3.04
CA VAL A 261 -16.75 0.05 1.80
C VAL A 261 -18.12 0.68 2.01
N PRO A 262 -19.11 0.02 2.62
CA PRO A 262 -20.42 0.66 2.84
C PRO A 262 -20.35 1.92 3.70
N ARG A 263 -19.49 1.94 4.73
CA ARG A 263 -19.29 3.11 5.62
C ARG A 263 -18.70 4.29 4.87
N LEU A 264 -17.75 4.04 3.99
CA LEU A 264 -17.10 5.07 3.17
C LEU A 264 -18.12 5.81 2.29
N TYR A 265 -19.03 5.09 1.66
CA TYR A 265 -20.10 5.69 0.86
C TYR A 265 -21.09 6.46 1.73
N ALA A 266 -21.48 5.93 2.89
CA ALA A 266 -22.36 6.61 3.83
C ALA A 266 -21.75 7.93 4.35
N GLU A 267 -20.44 7.94 4.68
CA GLU A 267 -19.70 9.13 5.11
C GLU A 267 -19.68 10.22 4.03
N LEU A 268 -19.47 9.84 2.76
CA LEU A 268 -19.51 10.80 1.65
C LEU A 268 -20.91 11.37 1.46
N GLU A 269 -21.94 10.54 1.48
CA GLU A 269 -23.34 10.97 1.35
C GLU A 269 -23.72 11.93 2.49
N GLU A 270 -23.38 11.57 3.73
CA GLU A 270 -23.61 12.44 4.89
C GLU A 270 -22.87 13.77 4.77
N SER A 271 -21.62 13.75 4.30
CA SER A 271 -20.83 14.96 4.09
C SER A 271 -21.46 15.90 3.07
N ILE A 272 -22.01 15.37 1.97
CA ILE A 272 -22.73 16.15 0.96
C ILE A 272 -24.01 16.74 1.53
N VAL A 273 -24.82 15.93 2.21
CA VAL A 273 -26.07 16.34 2.86
C VAL A 273 -25.83 17.48 3.85
N GLN A 274 -24.87 17.31 4.75
CA GLN A 274 -24.54 18.30 5.78
C GLN A 274 -24.02 19.62 5.19
N VAL A 275 -23.16 19.55 4.17
CA VAL A 275 -22.51 20.73 3.60
C VAL A 275 -23.45 21.47 2.67
N TYR A 276 -24.17 20.80 1.77
CA TYR A 276 -25.06 21.45 0.81
C TYR A 276 -26.48 21.69 1.34
N GLY A 277 -26.88 21.06 2.45
CA GLY A 277 -28.21 21.24 3.06
C GLY A 277 -29.32 20.58 2.23
N VAL A 278 -29.05 19.52 1.51
CA VAL A 278 -29.99 18.76 0.69
C VAL A 278 -30.55 17.56 1.44
N ALA A 279 -31.70 17.05 1.01
CA ALA A 279 -32.24 15.82 1.58
C ALA A 279 -31.38 14.62 1.12
N GLY A 280 -31.13 13.67 2.03
CA GLY A 280 -30.43 12.44 1.67
C GLY A 280 -31.24 11.64 0.63
N GLY A 281 -30.53 11.02 -0.32
CA GLY A 281 -31.13 10.13 -1.33
C GLY A 281 -31.57 10.79 -2.64
N GLU A 282 -31.36 12.10 -2.83
CA GLU A 282 -31.74 12.80 -4.08
C GLU A 282 -31.01 12.25 -5.33
N ALA A 283 -29.80 11.73 -5.18
CA ALA A 283 -29.12 11.01 -6.26
C ALA A 283 -28.20 9.93 -5.68
N PRO A 284 -28.27 8.67 -6.16
CA PRO A 284 -27.38 7.61 -5.70
C PRO A 284 -25.93 7.95 -6.11
N LEU A 285 -25.00 7.79 -5.16
CA LEU A 285 -23.58 7.93 -5.45
C LEU A 285 -23.14 6.93 -6.54
N PRO A 286 -22.33 7.36 -7.51
CA PRO A 286 -21.76 6.46 -8.50
C PRO A 286 -20.79 5.45 -7.85
N GLN A 287 -20.34 4.47 -8.61
CA GLN A 287 -19.27 3.59 -8.17
C GLN A 287 -17.96 4.37 -8.18
N LEU A 288 -17.35 4.55 -7.00
CA LEU A 288 -16.11 5.33 -6.81
C LEU A 288 -14.89 4.44 -6.61
N LEU A 289 -15.09 3.18 -6.23
CA LEU A 289 -14.06 2.27 -5.77
C LEU A 289 -14.14 0.93 -6.47
N GLU A 290 -13.01 0.44 -6.93
CA GLU A 290 -12.75 -0.91 -7.41
C GLU A 290 -11.48 -1.43 -6.76
N PHE A 291 -11.24 -2.74 -6.80
CA PHE A 291 -10.00 -3.33 -6.33
C PHE A 291 -9.34 -4.15 -7.44
N GLY A 292 -8.02 -4.11 -7.48
CA GLY A 292 -7.18 -4.94 -8.33
C GLY A 292 -6.18 -5.75 -7.52
N SER A 293 -5.58 -6.75 -8.13
CA SER A 293 -4.50 -7.54 -7.56
C SER A 293 -3.50 -7.95 -8.63
N TRP A 294 -2.22 -8.08 -8.21
CA TRP A 294 -1.16 -8.71 -8.98
C TRP A 294 -0.77 -10.06 -8.42
N ILE A 295 -1.30 -10.41 -7.24
CA ILE A 295 -0.89 -11.61 -6.50
C ILE A 295 -1.44 -12.84 -7.21
N GLY A 296 -0.54 -13.64 -7.80
CA GLY A 296 -0.89 -14.76 -8.69
C GLY A 296 -0.96 -14.40 -10.18
N GLY A 297 -0.73 -13.12 -10.56
CA GLY A 297 -0.73 -12.62 -11.94
C GLY A 297 0.62 -12.06 -12.42
N ASP A 298 1.50 -11.68 -11.50
CA ASP A 298 2.79 -11.02 -11.81
C ASP A 298 3.90 -12.04 -12.03
N ARG A 299 4.26 -12.25 -13.30
CA ARG A 299 5.32 -13.18 -13.73
C ARG A 299 6.67 -12.52 -13.96
N ASP A 300 6.74 -11.20 -13.97
CA ASP A 300 8.00 -10.49 -14.25
C ASP A 300 9.10 -10.91 -13.27
N GLY A 301 9.99 -11.80 -13.78
CA GLY A 301 11.09 -12.40 -13.05
C GLY A 301 10.69 -13.19 -11.80
N ASN A 302 9.47 -13.72 -11.74
CA ASN A 302 9.06 -14.67 -10.71
C ASN A 302 8.64 -16.01 -11.35
N PRO A 303 9.55 -16.99 -11.44
CA PRO A 303 9.27 -18.27 -12.07
C PRO A 303 8.24 -19.13 -11.31
N TYR A 304 7.89 -18.74 -10.08
CA TYR A 304 6.92 -19.47 -9.26
C TYR A 304 5.47 -19.04 -9.52
N VAL A 305 5.23 -17.96 -10.27
CA VAL A 305 3.88 -17.54 -10.68
C VAL A 305 3.55 -18.21 -12.01
N THR A 306 2.92 -19.37 -11.92
CA THR A 306 2.49 -20.19 -13.08
C THR A 306 1.03 -19.91 -13.44
N ALA A 307 0.58 -20.50 -14.58
CA ALA A 307 -0.82 -20.48 -14.98
C ALA A 307 -1.76 -21.05 -13.90
N ASP A 308 -1.31 -22.09 -13.18
CA ASP A 308 -2.09 -22.69 -12.08
C ASP A 308 -2.22 -21.75 -10.88
N CYS A 309 -1.18 -20.95 -10.58
CA CYS A 309 -1.28 -19.90 -9.54
C CYS A 309 -2.36 -18.87 -9.90
N THR A 310 -2.48 -18.51 -11.18
CA THR A 310 -3.53 -17.60 -11.68
C THR A 310 -4.93 -18.20 -11.51
N ARG A 311 -5.11 -19.48 -11.88
CA ARG A 311 -6.36 -20.21 -11.66
C ARG A 311 -6.74 -20.26 -10.17
N ASP A 312 -5.78 -20.57 -9.30
CA ASP A 312 -5.97 -20.60 -7.86
C ASP A 312 -6.36 -19.23 -7.29
N ALA A 313 -5.67 -18.15 -7.70
CA ALA A 313 -5.96 -16.78 -7.22
C ALA A 313 -7.41 -16.39 -7.51
N LEU A 314 -7.88 -16.59 -8.74
CA LEU A 314 -9.24 -16.24 -9.14
C LEU A 314 -10.30 -17.13 -8.48
N ARG A 315 -10.03 -18.44 -8.36
CA ARG A 315 -10.92 -19.36 -7.68
C ARG A 315 -11.09 -18.99 -6.21
N MET A 316 -10.00 -18.73 -5.51
CA MET A 316 -10.01 -18.37 -4.09
C MET A 316 -10.71 -17.02 -3.86
N ALA A 317 -10.45 -16.02 -4.69
CA ALA A 317 -11.11 -14.72 -4.62
C ALA A 317 -12.63 -14.85 -4.80
N ARG A 318 -13.07 -15.60 -5.83
CA ARG A 318 -14.50 -15.87 -6.07
C ARG A 318 -15.16 -16.58 -4.90
N HIS A 319 -14.57 -17.67 -4.40
CA HIS A 319 -15.12 -18.40 -3.26
C HIS A 319 -15.29 -17.50 -2.05
N LEU A 320 -14.29 -16.69 -1.74
CA LEU A 320 -14.32 -15.77 -0.61
C LEU A 320 -15.48 -14.77 -0.68
N VAL A 321 -15.68 -14.13 -1.82
CA VAL A 321 -16.76 -13.13 -1.97
C VAL A 321 -18.14 -13.77 -2.01
N MET A 322 -18.26 -14.94 -2.64
CA MET A 322 -19.54 -15.66 -2.67
C MET A 322 -19.95 -16.17 -1.28
N ASP A 323 -19.01 -16.71 -0.50
CA ASP A 323 -19.27 -17.11 0.89
C ASP A 323 -19.67 -15.89 1.75
N HIS A 324 -19.07 -14.74 1.50
CA HIS A 324 -19.46 -13.50 2.18
C HIS A 324 -20.91 -13.12 1.84
N TYR A 325 -21.31 -13.13 0.58
CA TYR A 325 -22.69 -12.82 0.19
C TYR A 325 -23.68 -13.82 0.76
N ILE A 326 -23.38 -15.11 0.75
CA ILE A 326 -24.23 -16.15 1.37
C ILE A 326 -24.42 -15.86 2.87
N ALA A 327 -23.34 -15.51 3.57
CA ALA A 327 -23.40 -15.16 5.00
C ALA A 327 -24.26 -13.88 5.25
N GLU A 328 -24.11 -12.85 4.39
CA GLU A 328 -24.93 -11.64 4.48
C GLU A 328 -26.42 -11.93 4.24
N ILE A 329 -26.75 -12.74 3.24
CA ILE A 329 -28.15 -13.14 2.99
C ILE A 329 -28.71 -13.92 4.20
N HIS A 330 -27.94 -14.83 4.79
CA HIS A 330 -28.38 -15.53 6.01
C HIS A 330 -28.60 -14.55 7.19
N ARG A 331 -27.78 -13.51 7.31
CA ARG A 331 -28.00 -12.45 8.30
C ARG A 331 -29.29 -11.69 8.02
N LEU A 332 -29.57 -11.34 6.76
CA LEU A 332 -30.80 -10.68 6.34
C LEU A 332 -32.05 -11.55 6.60
N ILE A 333 -31.98 -12.88 6.37
CA ILE A 333 -33.08 -13.81 6.69
C ILE A 333 -33.45 -13.72 8.19
N SER A 334 -32.47 -13.54 9.09
CA SER A 334 -32.75 -13.42 10.53
C SER A 334 -33.29 -12.04 10.93
N GLN A 335 -33.03 -11.01 10.14
CA GLN A 335 -33.43 -9.61 10.43
C GLN A 335 -34.76 -9.21 9.79
N LEU A 336 -35.09 -9.75 8.61
CA LEU A 336 -36.24 -9.36 7.81
C LEU A 336 -37.41 -10.37 7.97
N SER A 337 -37.92 -10.50 9.20
CA SER A 337 -39.00 -11.42 9.56
C SER A 337 -40.42 -10.77 9.47
N MET A 338 -40.59 -9.76 8.61
CA MET A 338 -41.87 -9.07 8.45
C MET A 338 -42.91 -10.01 7.87
N SER A 339 -44.12 -9.93 8.41
CA SER A 339 -45.28 -10.69 7.97
C SER A 339 -46.14 -9.91 7.01
N LEU A 340 -46.60 -10.53 5.92
CA LEU A 340 -47.60 -9.97 4.99
C LEU A 340 -48.92 -9.59 5.66
N ARG A 341 -49.17 -10.10 6.88
CA ARG A 341 -50.32 -9.67 7.69
C ARG A 341 -50.16 -8.27 8.26
N ARG A 342 -48.96 -7.70 8.27
CA ARG A 342 -48.64 -6.41 8.86
C ARG A 342 -48.21 -5.38 7.83
N ILE A 343 -47.47 -5.82 6.82
CA ILE A 343 -46.96 -4.98 5.74
C ILE A 343 -47.18 -5.72 4.41
N GLY A 344 -47.38 -4.96 3.33
CA GLY A 344 -47.48 -5.53 1.98
C GLY A 344 -46.11 -5.93 1.41
N ALA A 345 -46.14 -6.54 0.25
CA ALA A 345 -45.02 -6.69 -0.63
C ALA A 345 -45.39 -6.26 -2.05
N SER A 346 -44.47 -5.81 -2.88
CA SER A 346 -44.76 -5.48 -4.27
C SER A 346 -45.14 -6.74 -5.05
N GLU A 347 -46.03 -6.60 -6.00
CA GLU A 347 -46.47 -7.71 -6.86
C GLU A 347 -45.30 -8.33 -7.59
N ALA A 348 -44.34 -7.51 -8.03
CA ALA A 348 -43.14 -7.99 -8.69
C ALA A 348 -42.28 -8.92 -7.79
N LEU A 349 -42.22 -8.64 -6.47
CA LEU A 349 -41.53 -9.51 -5.52
C LEU A 349 -42.30 -10.82 -5.33
N VAL A 350 -43.64 -10.77 -5.22
CA VAL A 350 -44.50 -11.96 -5.12
C VAL A 350 -44.30 -12.86 -6.34
N GLN A 351 -44.38 -12.28 -7.54
CA GLN A 351 -44.16 -13.02 -8.79
C GLN A 351 -42.74 -13.65 -8.86
N ARG A 352 -41.75 -12.97 -8.40
CA ARG A 352 -40.36 -13.48 -8.36
C ARG A 352 -40.23 -14.67 -7.39
N VAL A 353 -40.88 -14.62 -6.24
CA VAL A 353 -40.89 -15.76 -5.27
C VAL A 353 -41.54 -16.95 -5.92
N HIS A 354 -42.73 -16.82 -6.53
CA HIS A 354 -43.39 -17.92 -7.23
C HIS A 354 -42.57 -18.49 -8.39
N ALA A 355 -41.84 -17.63 -9.13
CA ALA A 355 -40.95 -18.09 -10.18
C ALA A 355 -39.79 -18.92 -9.59
N TYR A 356 -39.25 -18.55 -8.44
CA TYR A 356 -38.18 -19.28 -7.77
C TYR A 356 -38.66 -20.60 -7.15
N GLU A 357 -39.89 -20.62 -6.59
CA GLU A 357 -40.53 -21.85 -6.10
C GLU A 357 -40.70 -22.87 -7.25
N ALA A 358 -41.14 -22.41 -8.41
CA ALA A 358 -41.32 -23.26 -9.59
C ALA A 358 -40.01 -23.86 -10.14
N ILE A 359 -38.90 -23.13 -10.02
CA ILE A 359 -37.60 -23.53 -10.56
C ILE A 359 -36.78 -24.33 -9.55
N LEU A 360 -36.77 -23.92 -8.28
CA LEU A 360 -35.92 -24.49 -7.24
C LEU A 360 -36.58 -25.61 -6.45
N GLY A 361 -37.94 -25.57 -6.31
CA GLY A 361 -38.70 -26.49 -5.50
C GLY A 361 -38.41 -26.35 -3.99
N GLU A 362 -39.22 -27.05 -3.18
CA GLU A 362 -39.07 -27.02 -1.70
C GLU A 362 -37.78 -27.70 -1.20
N GLU A 363 -37.17 -28.57 -1.98
CA GLU A 363 -35.97 -29.36 -1.61
C GLU A 363 -34.75 -28.50 -1.36
N HIS A 364 -34.70 -27.30 -1.96
CA HIS A 364 -33.55 -26.38 -1.88
C HIS A 364 -33.70 -25.34 -0.75
N SER A 365 -34.87 -25.24 -0.09
CA SER A 365 -35.06 -24.42 1.08
C SER A 365 -34.42 -25.04 2.32
N ARG A 366 -33.47 -24.34 2.93
CA ARG A 366 -32.89 -24.75 4.21
C ARG A 366 -33.75 -24.41 5.40
N TRP A 367 -34.69 -23.46 5.23
CA TRP A 367 -35.49 -22.91 6.28
C TRP A 367 -36.94 -23.44 6.26
N LYS A 368 -37.12 -24.75 6.41
CA LYS A 368 -38.41 -25.45 6.43
C LYS A 368 -39.47 -24.88 7.40
N LYS A 369 -39.09 -23.93 8.25
CA LYS A 369 -39.95 -23.28 9.24
C LYS A 369 -40.36 -21.85 8.89
N ILE A 370 -39.99 -21.33 7.70
CA ILE A 370 -40.44 -20.04 7.26
C ILE A 370 -41.93 -20.17 6.87
N THR A 371 -42.75 -19.27 7.41
CA THR A 371 -44.20 -19.28 7.09
C THR A 371 -44.46 -18.52 5.79
N GLU A 372 -45.44 -18.94 5.00
CA GLU A 372 -45.86 -18.24 3.74
C GLU A 372 -46.08 -16.73 3.94
N ALA A 373 -46.45 -16.31 5.15
CA ALA A 373 -46.61 -14.92 5.51
C ALA A 373 -45.31 -14.10 5.56
N GLU A 374 -44.14 -14.79 5.60
CA GLU A 374 -42.82 -14.13 5.71
C GLU A 374 -42.13 -14.08 4.34
N LEU A 375 -42.78 -13.48 3.34
CA LEU A 375 -42.37 -13.49 1.93
C LEU A 375 -40.92 -13.02 1.70
N TYR A 376 -40.48 -11.97 2.42
CA TYR A 376 -39.09 -11.46 2.29
C TYR A 376 -38.06 -12.50 2.70
N ARG A 377 -38.36 -13.33 3.70
CA ARG A 377 -37.48 -14.42 4.14
C ARG A 377 -37.45 -15.58 3.11
N HIS A 378 -38.61 -15.92 2.54
CA HIS A 378 -38.68 -16.90 1.44
C HIS A 378 -37.84 -16.48 0.25
N PHE A 379 -37.98 -15.21 -0.18
CA PHE A 379 -37.18 -14.66 -1.27
C PHE A 379 -35.69 -14.76 -0.98
N LEU A 380 -35.24 -14.41 0.23
CA LEU A 380 -33.83 -14.48 0.64
C LEU A 380 -33.32 -15.92 0.73
N ASP A 381 -34.14 -16.90 1.13
CA ASP A 381 -33.73 -18.29 1.16
C ASP A 381 -33.47 -18.84 -0.25
N PHE A 382 -34.32 -18.51 -1.21
CA PHE A 382 -34.09 -18.83 -2.62
C PHE A 382 -32.86 -18.10 -3.16
N THR A 383 -32.68 -16.85 -2.80
CA THR A 383 -31.46 -16.06 -3.14
C THR A 383 -30.20 -16.75 -2.61
N ALA A 384 -30.20 -17.21 -1.35
CA ALA A 384 -29.09 -17.95 -0.77
C ALA A 384 -28.81 -19.27 -1.48
N ALA A 385 -29.87 -19.98 -1.92
CA ALA A 385 -29.75 -21.22 -2.69
C ALA A 385 -29.08 -20.94 -4.05
N ARG A 386 -29.54 -19.92 -4.76
CA ARG A 386 -28.97 -19.50 -6.06
C ARG A 386 -27.49 -19.10 -5.93
N LEU A 387 -27.11 -18.35 -4.87
CA LEU A 387 -25.72 -17.99 -4.61
C LEU A 387 -24.84 -19.22 -4.33
N ARG A 388 -25.36 -20.24 -3.61
CA ARG A 388 -24.66 -21.50 -3.39
C ARG A 388 -24.39 -22.23 -4.72
N PHE A 389 -25.39 -22.32 -5.61
CA PHE A 389 -25.20 -22.91 -6.93
C PHE A 389 -24.15 -22.14 -7.75
N SER A 390 -24.17 -20.82 -7.72
CA SER A 390 -23.18 -19.99 -8.44
C SER A 390 -21.77 -20.13 -7.86
N ARG A 391 -21.63 -20.35 -6.53
CA ARG A 391 -20.35 -20.59 -5.87
C ARG A 391 -19.77 -21.93 -6.26
N ASP A 392 -20.59 -23.00 -6.18
CA ASP A 392 -20.15 -24.39 -6.29
C ASP A 392 -19.87 -24.77 -7.76
N SER A 393 -20.58 -24.17 -8.70
CA SER A 393 -20.36 -24.36 -10.13
C SER A 393 -20.69 -23.11 -10.92
N SER A 394 -19.68 -22.53 -11.54
CA SER A 394 -19.88 -21.42 -12.46
C SER A 394 -20.74 -21.89 -13.67
N GLY A 395 -21.79 -21.13 -13.97
CA GLY A 395 -22.72 -21.49 -15.05
C GLY A 395 -23.77 -22.52 -14.66
N HIS A 396 -23.93 -22.88 -13.38
CA HIS A 396 -25.03 -23.75 -12.92
C HIS A 396 -26.39 -23.16 -13.32
N ALA A 397 -27.27 -23.97 -13.90
CA ALA A 397 -28.54 -23.48 -14.46
C ALA A 397 -29.44 -22.77 -13.44
N LEU A 398 -29.40 -23.20 -12.17
CA LEU A 398 -30.16 -22.61 -11.05
C LEU A 398 -29.41 -21.45 -10.34
N GLY A 399 -28.12 -21.24 -10.65
CA GLY A 399 -27.33 -20.17 -10.08
C GLY A 399 -27.59 -18.81 -10.74
N TYR A 400 -27.03 -17.75 -10.15
CA TYR A 400 -26.94 -16.45 -10.80
C TYR A 400 -25.92 -16.49 -11.93
N LYS A 401 -26.27 -15.98 -13.09
CA LYS A 401 -25.38 -15.92 -14.26
C LYS A 401 -24.34 -14.80 -14.10
N SER A 402 -24.70 -13.74 -13.40
CA SER A 402 -23.83 -12.56 -13.19
C SER A 402 -24.16 -11.85 -11.87
N ALA A 403 -23.27 -10.96 -11.45
CA ALA A 403 -23.49 -10.07 -10.30
C ALA A 403 -24.68 -9.11 -10.53
N GLN A 404 -24.90 -8.70 -11.79
CA GLN A 404 -26.00 -7.83 -12.19
C GLN A 404 -27.38 -8.51 -12.00
N GLU A 405 -27.47 -9.82 -12.25
CA GLU A 405 -28.71 -10.55 -11.98
C GLU A 405 -29.03 -10.59 -10.47
N PHE A 406 -28.02 -10.81 -9.63
CA PHE A 406 -28.18 -10.75 -8.18
C PHE A 406 -28.47 -9.33 -7.70
N GLU A 407 -27.85 -8.30 -8.29
CA GLU A 407 -28.18 -6.91 -8.03
C GLU A 407 -29.64 -6.60 -8.33
N GLY A 408 -30.18 -7.12 -9.43
CA GLY A 408 -31.58 -6.99 -9.78
C GLY A 408 -32.53 -7.53 -8.71
N ASP A 409 -32.21 -8.64 -8.09
CA ASP A 409 -32.97 -9.23 -6.99
C ASP A 409 -32.91 -8.35 -5.71
N LEU A 410 -31.73 -7.81 -5.40
CA LEU A 410 -31.57 -6.90 -4.26
C LEU A 410 -32.32 -5.58 -4.49
N LEU A 411 -32.31 -5.04 -5.70
CA LEU A 411 -33.06 -3.84 -6.07
C LEU A 411 -34.56 -4.08 -5.99
N LEU A 412 -35.04 -5.20 -6.51
CA LEU A 412 -36.45 -5.59 -6.41
C LEU A 412 -36.91 -5.65 -4.94
N MET A 413 -36.10 -6.24 -4.07
CA MET A 413 -36.37 -6.30 -2.64
C MET A 413 -36.36 -4.89 -2.00
N ARG A 414 -35.39 -4.06 -2.34
CA ARG A 414 -35.28 -2.69 -1.89
C ARG A 414 -36.53 -1.87 -2.26
N GLU A 415 -36.95 -1.93 -3.50
CA GLU A 415 -38.14 -1.23 -4.01
C GLU A 415 -39.39 -1.71 -3.31
N SER A 416 -39.54 -3.02 -3.11
CA SER A 416 -40.68 -3.56 -2.37
C SER A 416 -40.75 -3.07 -0.93
N LEU A 417 -39.60 -3.01 -0.23
CA LEU A 417 -39.51 -2.46 1.13
C LEU A 417 -39.89 -0.98 1.15
N CYS A 418 -39.35 -0.16 0.25
CA CYS A 418 -39.64 1.27 0.18
C CYS A 418 -41.15 1.53 -0.08
N ALA A 419 -41.75 0.81 -1.02
CA ALA A 419 -43.17 0.93 -1.33
C ALA A 419 -44.08 0.52 -0.17
N ASN A 420 -43.58 -0.29 0.78
CA ASN A 420 -44.37 -0.83 1.90
C ASN A 420 -43.86 -0.31 3.27
N ARG A 421 -43.44 0.95 3.36
CA ARG A 421 -43.00 1.64 4.61
C ARG A 421 -41.75 1.06 5.26
N GLY A 422 -40.96 0.29 4.51
CA GLY A 422 -39.68 -0.33 4.95
C GLY A 422 -38.44 0.42 4.51
N GLU A 423 -38.49 1.69 4.16
CA GLU A 423 -37.38 2.49 3.65
C GLU A 423 -36.13 2.43 4.57
N ARG A 424 -36.34 2.54 5.88
CA ARG A 424 -35.24 2.43 6.86
C ARG A 424 -34.56 1.06 6.80
N LEU A 425 -35.32 -0.01 6.56
CA LEU A 425 -34.76 -1.36 6.41
C LEU A 425 -33.99 -1.49 5.10
N ALA A 426 -34.52 -0.91 4.03
CA ALA A 426 -33.82 -0.85 2.74
C ALA A 426 -32.46 -0.14 2.86
N ILE A 427 -32.44 1.05 3.44
CA ILE A 427 -31.23 1.87 3.63
C ILE A 427 -30.20 1.17 4.53
N LEU A 428 -30.63 0.59 5.66
CA LEU A 428 -29.72 0.05 6.66
C LEU A 428 -29.25 -1.37 6.36
N LEU A 429 -30.02 -2.16 5.63
CA LEU A 429 -29.77 -3.58 5.44
C LEU A 429 -29.45 -3.97 3.99
N ILE A 430 -30.16 -3.37 3.01
CA ILE A 430 -30.00 -3.73 1.59
C ILE A 430 -28.93 -2.86 0.92
N ASP A 431 -28.96 -1.55 1.11
CA ASP A 431 -28.01 -0.63 0.47
C ASP A 431 -26.55 -0.94 0.79
N PRO A 432 -26.16 -1.33 2.03
CA PRO A 432 -24.78 -1.77 2.29
C PRO A 432 -24.37 -3.00 1.49
N LEU A 433 -25.26 -3.96 1.28
CA LEU A 433 -25.00 -5.14 0.46
C LEU A 433 -24.90 -4.79 -1.04
N LEU A 434 -25.77 -3.90 -1.54
CA LEU A 434 -25.68 -3.36 -2.89
C LEU A 434 -24.33 -2.64 -3.13
N ARG A 435 -23.85 -1.84 -2.18
CA ARG A 435 -22.54 -1.18 -2.26
C ARG A 435 -21.41 -2.19 -2.34
N LYS A 436 -21.44 -3.26 -1.53
CA LYS A 436 -20.47 -4.36 -1.59
C LYS A 436 -20.51 -5.05 -2.96
N LEU A 437 -21.70 -5.40 -3.44
CA LEU A 437 -21.86 -6.13 -4.71
C LEU A 437 -21.36 -5.31 -5.91
N ARG A 438 -21.65 -4.00 -5.94
CA ARG A 438 -21.15 -3.09 -6.98
C ARG A 438 -19.64 -2.92 -6.96
N THR A 439 -19.02 -2.98 -5.76
CA THR A 439 -17.57 -2.82 -5.60
C THR A 439 -16.81 -4.11 -5.90
N PHE A 440 -17.31 -5.26 -5.44
CA PHE A 440 -16.57 -6.53 -5.47
C PHE A 440 -17.07 -7.51 -6.54
N GLY A 441 -18.24 -7.29 -7.10
CA GLY A 441 -18.85 -8.21 -8.06
C GLY A 441 -18.92 -9.64 -7.53
N PHE A 442 -18.84 -10.63 -8.43
CA PHE A 442 -18.63 -12.05 -8.08
C PHE A 442 -17.16 -12.46 -8.15
N HIS A 443 -16.26 -11.53 -8.48
CA HIS A 443 -14.84 -11.79 -8.68
C HIS A 443 -13.95 -11.20 -7.58
N LEU A 444 -14.49 -10.43 -6.64
CA LEU A 444 -13.82 -9.76 -5.54
C LEU A 444 -12.92 -8.59 -5.99
N HIS A 445 -12.03 -8.84 -6.91
CA HIS A 445 -11.11 -7.89 -7.53
C HIS A 445 -10.72 -8.34 -8.92
N THR A 446 -10.24 -7.43 -9.76
CA THR A 446 -9.62 -7.79 -11.04
C THR A 446 -8.20 -8.31 -10.81
N LEU A 447 -7.76 -9.28 -11.60
CA LEU A 447 -6.39 -9.77 -11.57
C LEU A 447 -5.66 -9.27 -12.82
N ASP A 448 -4.60 -8.49 -12.62
CA ASP A 448 -3.72 -8.08 -13.70
C ASP A 448 -2.66 -9.16 -13.97
N ILE A 449 -2.44 -9.44 -15.22
CA ILE A 449 -1.34 -10.31 -15.64
C ILE A 449 -0.18 -9.41 -16.06
N ARG A 450 1.03 -9.70 -15.58
CA ARG A 450 2.24 -8.97 -15.97
C ARG A 450 3.34 -9.90 -16.44
N GLN A 451 4.00 -9.53 -17.54
CA GLN A 451 5.17 -10.21 -18.07
C GLN A 451 6.15 -9.21 -18.70
N HIS A 452 7.42 -9.57 -18.71
CA HIS A 452 8.48 -8.74 -19.28
C HIS A 452 8.47 -8.78 -20.81
N ALA A 453 8.62 -7.61 -21.47
CA ALA A 453 8.62 -7.47 -22.94
C ALA A 453 9.55 -8.45 -23.64
N ARG A 454 10.78 -8.60 -23.14
CA ARG A 454 11.79 -9.56 -23.67
C ARG A 454 11.28 -11.01 -23.68
N VAL A 455 10.53 -11.44 -22.66
CA VAL A 455 10.00 -12.83 -22.59
C VAL A 455 8.97 -13.05 -23.68
N LEU A 456 8.12 -12.03 -23.90
CA LEU A 456 7.08 -12.09 -24.95
C LEU A 456 7.73 -12.10 -26.35
N SER A 457 8.70 -11.22 -26.60
CA SER A 457 9.40 -11.15 -27.90
C SER A 457 10.17 -12.42 -28.23
N GLN A 458 10.74 -13.09 -27.22
CA GLN A 458 11.44 -14.37 -27.40
C GLN A 458 10.48 -15.54 -27.65
N ALA A 459 9.32 -15.53 -27.00
CA ALA A 459 8.32 -16.61 -27.17
C ALA A 459 7.62 -16.58 -28.52
N LEU A 460 7.35 -15.41 -29.09
CA LEU A 460 6.53 -15.26 -30.30
C LEU A 460 7.01 -16.06 -31.51
N PRO A 461 8.29 -16.03 -31.93
CA PRO A 461 8.76 -16.81 -33.07
C PRO A 461 8.62 -18.32 -32.85
N GLU A 462 8.81 -18.81 -31.64
CA GLU A 462 8.66 -20.22 -31.28
C GLU A 462 7.21 -20.64 -31.32
N LEU A 463 6.29 -19.81 -30.82
CA LEU A 463 4.85 -20.05 -30.87
C LEU A 463 4.31 -20.05 -32.31
N ALA A 464 4.73 -19.07 -33.11
CA ALA A 464 4.35 -19.00 -34.54
C ALA A 464 4.80 -20.25 -35.32
N SER A 465 6.02 -20.73 -35.05
CA SER A 465 6.54 -21.94 -35.69
C SER A 465 5.86 -23.24 -35.27
N ALA A 466 5.26 -23.27 -34.07
CA ALA A 466 4.56 -24.42 -33.53
C ALA A 466 3.12 -24.53 -34.05
N VAL A 467 2.51 -23.43 -34.51
CA VAL A 467 1.16 -23.40 -35.10
C VAL A 467 1.19 -23.79 -36.58
N VAL A 468 2.24 -23.43 -37.32
CA VAL A 468 2.40 -23.77 -38.76
C VAL A 468 3.16 -25.08 -38.86
N VAL A 469 2.48 -26.21 -38.58
CA VAL A 469 3.01 -27.56 -38.89
C VAL A 469 2.35 -28.06 -40.19
N PRO A 470 3.13 -28.29 -41.27
CA PRO A 470 2.58 -29.00 -42.43
C PRO A 470 2.08 -30.38 -42.04
N ASP A 471 0.93 -30.82 -42.60
CA ASP A 471 0.31 -32.10 -42.34
C ASP A 471 1.33 -33.25 -42.26
N GLY A 472 1.32 -33.97 -41.15
CA GLY A 472 2.07 -35.21 -40.97
C GLY A 472 3.38 -35.14 -40.16
N LYS A 473 3.85 -34.00 -39.68
CA LYS A 473 5.04 -33.92 -38.81
C LYS A 473 4.63 -33.78 -37.33
N LYS A 474 5.38 -34.46 -36.41
CA LYS A 474 5.18 -34.33 -34.98
C LYS A 474 5.32 -32.84 -34.56
N ARG A 475 4.36 -32.35 -33.77
CA ARG A 475 4.49 -31.01 -33.12
C ARG A 475 5.84 -30.91 -32.42
N ARG A 476 6.61 -29.91 -32.74
CA ARG A 476 7.85 -29.59 -32.04
C ARG A 476 7.48 -29.20 -30.59
N GLU A 477 8.12 -29.81 -29.60
CA GLU A 477 7.96 -29.39 -28.22
C GLU A 477 8.46 -27.96 -28.08
N LEU A 478 7.64 -27.11 -27.47
CA LEU A 478 8.00 -25.75 -27.18
C LEU A 478 9.02 -25.73 -26.02
N PRO A 479 10.04 -24.84 -26.05
CA PRO A 479 10.87 -24.55 -24.90
C PRO A 479 10.01 -24.16 -23.69
N ALA A 480 10.45 -24.54 -22.48
CA ALA A 480 9.66 -24.33 -21.26
C ALA A 480 9.18 -22.87 -21.06
N PRO A 481 10.00 -21.82 -21.31
CA PRO A 481 9.53 -20.43 -21.15
C PRO A 481 8.39 -20.09 -22.11
N SER A 482 8.48 -20.51 -23.39
CA SER A 482 7.46 -20.22 -24.40
C SER A 482 6.19 -21.04 -24.17
N ALA A 483 6.33 -22.28 -23.67
CA ALA A 483 5.21 -23.11 -23.26
C ALA A 483 4.43 -22.47 -22.11
N GLU A 484 5.11 -21.91 -21.12
CA GLU A 484 4.48 -21.20 -20.00
C GLU A 484 3.77 -19.90 -20.44
N VAL A 485 4.35 -19.15 -21.38
CA VAL A 485 3.68 -17.99 -21.98
C VAL A 485 2.38 -18.41 -22.64
N LEU A 486 2.39 -19.46 -23.49
CA LEU A 486 1.19 -19.96 -24.15
C LEU A 486 0.14 -20.45 -23.15
N GLU A 487 0.57 -21.18 -22.11
CA GLU A 487 -0.33 -21.70 -21.09
C GLU A 487 -0.95 -20.57 -20.25
N THR A 488 -0.19 -19.49 -20.03
CA THR A 488 -0.71 -18.27 -19.37
C THR A 488 -1.89 -17.67 -20.16
N PHE A 489 -1.74 -17.50 -21.47
CA PHE A 489 -2.82 -16.97 -22.30
C PHE A 489 -4.01 -17.95 -22.41
N ARG A 490 -3.77 -19.26 -22.43
CA ARG A 490 -4.83 -20.27 -22.36
C ARG A 490 -5.59 -20.21 -21.03
N ALA A 491 -4.88 -20.04 -19.92
CA ALA A 491 -5.50 -19.84 -18.62
C ALA A 491 -6.35 -18.57 -18.58
N ILE A 492 -5.87 -17.45 -19.17
CA ILE A 492 -6.67 -16.24 -19.30
C ILE A 492 -8.00 -16.54 -20.02
N ARG A 493 -7.95 -17.21 -21.17
CA ARG A 493 -9.14 -17.59 -21.92
C ARG A 493 -10.09 -18.44 -21.08
N GLU A 494 -9.58 -19.51 -20.47
CA GLU A 494 -10.34 -20.42 -19.62
C GLU A 494 -11.03 -19.67 -18.47
N MET A 495 -10.32 -18.80 -17.77
CA MET A 495 -10.84 -18.10 -16.62
C MET A 495 -11.91 -17.06 -17.01
N LYS A 496 -11.72 -16.35 -18.11
CA LYS A 496 -12.73 -15.43 -18.65
C LYS A 496 -14.01 -16.14 -19.09
N GLN A 497 -13.90 -17.37 -19.60
CA GLN A 497 -15.06 -18.20 -19.97
C GLN A 497 -15.73 -18.84 -18.75
N THR A 498 -14.94 -19.20 -17.73
CA THR A 498 -15.43 -19.87 -16.53
C THR A 498 -16.08 -18.92 -15.55
N TYR A 499 -15.53 -17.71 -15.40
CA TYR A 499 -15.99 -16.68 -14.49
C TYR A 499 -16.56 -15.48 -15.24
N ALA A 500 -16.62 -14.33 -14.57
CA ALA A 500 -17.00 -13.10 -15.25
C ALA A 500 -15.88 -12.62 -16.19
N PRO A 501 -16.17 -12.13 -17.40
CA PRO A 501 -15.15 -11.67 -18.35
C PRO A 501 -14.23 -10.57 -17.81
N GLU A 502 -14.69 -9.82 -16.82
CA GLU A 502 -13.94 -8.74 -16.19
C GLU A 502 -12.90 -9.21 -15.17
N VAL A 503 -12.79 -10.50 -14.84
CA VAL A 503 -11.81 -11.02 -13.87
C VAL A 503 -10.36 -10.74 -14.29
N ILE A 504 -10.08 -10.73 -15.61
CA ILE A 504 -8.80 -10.37 -16.21
C ILE A 504 -9.10 -9.41 -17.37
N ARG A 505 -8.83 -8.12 -17.18
CA ARG A 505 -9.06 -7.07 -18.19
C ARG A 505 -7.79 -6.55 -18.82
N THR A 506 -6.65 -6.69 -18.14
CA THR A 506 -5.39 -6.06 -18.50
C THR A 506 -4.23 -7.03 -18.51
N PHE A 507 -3.33 -6.81 -19.46
CA PHE A 507 -2.05 -7.48 -19.56
C PHE A 507 -0.92 -6.43 -19.55
N ILE A 508 -0.16 -6.37 -18.47
CA ILE A 508 0.90 -5.37 -18.28
C ILE A 508 2.20 -5.88 -18.91
N VAL A 509 2.80 -5.05 -19.76
CA VAL A 509 4.07 -5.31 -20.41
C VAL A 509 5.14 -4.50 -19.70
N SER A 510 5.95 -5.13 -18.83
CA SER A 510 7.06 -4.45 -18.16
C SER A 510 8.25 -4.24 -19.09
N ASP A 511 9.00 -3.18 -18.83
CA ASP A 511 10.14 -2.74 -19.65
C ASP A 511 9.74 -2.46 -21.11
N THR A 512 8.64 -1.76 -21.32
CA THR A 512 8.20 -1.35 -22.66
C THR A 512 9.15 -0.29 -23.20
N GLN A 513 9.75 -0.55 -24.38
CA GLN A 513 10.66 0.35 -25.08
C GLN A 513 10.11 0.79 -26.45
N SER A 514 9.19 0.01 -27.03
CA SER A 514 8.63 0.24 -28.37
C SER A 514 7.15 -0.17 -28.43
N GLU A 515 6.47 0.27 -29.47
CA GLU A 515 5.11 -0.18 -29.81
C GLU A 515 5.07 -1.70 -30.09
N GLU A 516 6.14 -2.26 -30.61
CA GLU A 516 6.24 -3.69 -30.94
C GLU A 516 6.15 -4.57 -29.69
N ASP A 517 6.67 -4.11 -28.55
CA ASP A 517 6.56 -4.82 -27.28
C ASP A 517 5.09 -5.03 -26.86
N VAL A 518 4.24 -4.06 -27.20
CA VAL A 518 2.79 -4.12 -26.94
C VAL A 518 2.08 -4.99 -27.97
N LEU A 519 2.43 -4.85 -29.26
CA LEU A 519 1.83 -5.63 -30.35
C LEU A 519 2.12 -7.14 -30.22
N ASN A 520 3.23 -7.53 -29.61
CA ASN A 520 3.55 -8.92 -29.33
C ASN A 520 2.49 -9.60 -28.45
N VAL A 521 1.84 -8.87 -27.53
CA VAL A 521 0.73 -9.40 -26.73
C VAL A 521 -0.45 -9.80 -27.61
N LEU A 522 -0.78 -8.97 -28.61
CA LEU A 522 -1.90 -9.23 -29.54
C LEU A 522 -1.67 -10.50 -30.34
N ARG A 523 -0.47 -10.65 -30.88
CA ARG A 523 -0.08 -11.80 -31.70
C ARG A 523 -0.07 -13.11 -30.89
N ILE A 524 0.42 -13.07 -29.64
CA ILE A 524 0.38 -14.23 -28.74
C ILE A 524 -1.06 -14.55 -28.33
N ALA A 525 -1.89 -13.54 -28.07
CA ALA A 525 -3.29 -13.71 -27.75
C ALA A 525 -4.07 -14.39 -28.90
N ASP A 526 -3.79 -14.00 -30.15
CA ASP A 526 -4.35 -14.63 -31.35
C ASP A 526 -3.97 -16.12 -31.44
N VAL A 527 -2.68 -16.45 -31.26
CA VAL A 527 -2.20 -17.85 -31.23
C VAL A 527 -2.89 -18.67 -30.13
N ALA A 528 -3.18 -18.07 -28.98
CA ALA A 528 -3.83 -18.74 -27.85
C ALA A 528 -5.36 -18.74 -27.93
N GLY A 529 -5.94 -18.00 -28.87
CA GLY A 529 -7.38 -17.82 -29.03
C GLY A 529 -8.03 -17.01 -27.91
N VAL A 530 -7.32 -15.98 -27.43
CA VAL A 530 -7.83 -15.02 -26.44
C VAL A 530 -8.44 -13.83 -27.16
N SER A 531 -9.68 -13.48 -26.82
CA SER A 531 -10.31 -12.26 -27.33
C SER A 531 -9.66 -11.03 -26.70
N VAL A 532 -9.05 -10.20 -27.54
CA VAL A 532 -8.43 -8.93 -27.13
C VAL A 532 -9.42 -7.78 -27.23
N ALA A 533 -10.21 -7.76 -28.29
CA ALA A 533 -11.24 -6.75 -28.49
C ALA A 533 -12.36 -6.86 -27.44
N ARG A 534 -12.88 -5.70 -27.04
CA ARG A 534 -14.10 -5.63 -26.23
C ARG A 534 -15.32 -5.93 -27.08
N THR A 535 -16.26 -6.70 -26.53
CA THR A 535 -17.58 -6.97 -27.08
C THR A 535 -18.65 -6.63 -26.02
N GLU A 536 -19.93 -6.81 -26.35
CA GLU A 536 -21.01 -6.67 -25.38
C GLU A 536 -20.91 -7.65 -24.21
N SER A 537 -20.37 -8.84 -24.46
CA SER A 537 -20.27 -9.94 -23.49
C SER A 537 -18.86 -10.13 -22.91
N ASP A 538 -17.85 -9.47 -23.43
CA ASP A 538 -16.46 -9.59 -22.98
C ASP A 538 -15.76 -8.21 -22.91
N SER A 539 -15.16 -7.89 -21.77
CA SER A 539 -14.40 -6.66 -21.58
C SER A 539 -13.13 -6.55 -22.44
N GLY A 540 -12.74 -7.64 -23.13
CA GLY A 540 -11.48 -7.75 -23.86
C GLY A 540 -10.27 -7.98 -22.94
N LEU A 541 -9.07 -7.90 -23.52
CA LEU A 541 -7.80 -7.96 -22.82
C LEU A 541 -6.93 -6.78 -23.26
N MET A 542 -6.91 -5.69 -22.54
CA MET A 542 -6.15 -4.50 -22.89
C MET A 542 -4.66 -4.67 -22.54
N PRO A 543 -3.73 -4.58 -23.50
CA PRO A 543 -2.32 -4.45 -23.19
C PRO A 543 -2.03 -3.10 -22.52
N VAL A 544 -1.27 -3.13 -21.43
CA VAL A 544 -0.89 -1.96 -20.64
C VAL A 544 0.63 -1.82 -20.67
N PRO A 545 1.19 -0.90 -21.44
CA PRO A 545 2.63 -0.64 -21.43
C PRO A 545 3.06 -0.06 -20.10
N LEU A 546 4.18 -0.55 -19.54
CA LEU A 546 4.83 -0.02 -18.36
C LEU A 546 6.15 0.64 -18.74
N PHE A 547 6.23 1.96 -18.54
CA PHE A 547 7.44 2.77 -18.72
C PHE A 547 8.11 2.95 -17.36
N GLU A 548 9.30 2.38 -17.16
CA GLU A 548 9.91 2.29 -15.83
C GLU A 548 11.38 2.75 -15.75
N SER A 549 12.08 2.92 -16.85
CA SER A 549 13.39 3.58 -16.90
C SER A 549 13.28 5.07 -17.25
N ILE A 550 14.29 5.87 -16.93
CA ILE A 550 14.32 7.29 -17.32
C ILE A 550 14.22 7.43 -18.85
N ALA A 551 14.89 6.56 -19.60
CA ALA A 551 14.87 6.55 -21.05
C ALA A 551 13.46 6.22 -21.59
N SER A 552 12.79 5.19 -21.05
CA SER A 552 11.45 4.81 -21.50
C SER A 552 10.40 5.87 -21.13
N LEU A 553 10.50 6.51 -19.98
CA LEU A 553 9.62 7.63 -19.59
C LEU A 553 9.72 8.79 -20.57
N ARG A 554 10.93 9.16 -21.02
CA ARG A 554 11.15 10.21 -22.01
C ARG A 554 10.57 9.89 -23.40
N GLN A 555 10.46 8.62 -23.73
CA GLN A 555 9.96 8.14 -25.03
C GLN A 555 8.48 7.74 -24.98
N ALA A 556 7.84 7.71 -23.80
CA ALA A 556 6.50 7.20 -23.62
C ALA A 556 5.45 7.80 -24.57
N GLY A 557 5.45 9.13 -24.73
CA GLY A 557 4.54 9.80 -25.64
C GLY A 557 4.70 9.37 -27.09
N SER A 558 5.95 9.28 -27.59
CA SER A 558 6.23 8.88 -28.97
C SER A 558 5.92 7.40 -29.25
N VAL A 559 6.16 6.51 -28.28
CA VAL A 559 5.78 5.09 -28.38
C VAL A 559 4.27 4.95 -28.47
N MET A 560 3.53 5.67 -27.64
CA MET A 560 2.07 5.62 -27.63
C MET A 560 1.46 6.23 -28.90
N ALA A 561 2.03 7.31 -29.41
CA ALA A 561 1.58 7.87 -30.69
C ALA A 561 1.68 6.84 -31.82
N ARG A 562 2.86 6.20 -31.97
CA ARG A 562 3.04 5.15 -32.99
C ARG A 562 2.11 3.96 -32.78
N LEU A 563 1.89 3.54 -31.53
CA LEU A 563 0.97 2.44 -31.21
C LEU A 563 -0.47 2.79 -31.63
N TRP A 564 -0.96 3.99 -31.27
CA TRP A 564 -2.32 4.42 -31.59
C TRP A 564 -2.53 4.70 -33.07
N ASP A 565 -1.47 5.00 -33.82
CA ASP A 565 -1.51 5.11 -35.30
C ASP A 565 -1.42 3.77 -36.02
N SER A 566 -1.00 2.71 -35.33
CA SER A 566 -0.89 1.37 -35.91
C SER A 566 -2.23 0.86 -36.43
N ALA A 567 -2.23 0.34 -37.66
CA ALA A 567 -3.41 -0.28 -38.26
C ALA A 567 -3.88 -1.54 -37.51
N GLU A 568 -2.95 -2.24 -36.84
CA GLU A 568 -3.23 -3.44 -36.03
C GLU A 568 -3.91 -3.08 -34.70
N TYR A 569 -3.53 -1.94 -34.10
CA TYR A 569 -3.99 -1.54 -32.78
C TYR A 569 -5.28 -0.70 -32.78
N ARG A 570 -5.45 0.15 -33.77
CA ARG A 570 -6.57 1.10 -33.85
C ARG A 570 -7.97 0.47 -33.71
N PRO A 571 -8.31 -0.64 -34.38
CA PRO A 571 -9.61 -1.28 -34.20
C PRO A 571 -9.86 -1.78 -32.78
N LEU A 572 -8.82 -2.22 -32.08
CA LEU A 572 -8.89 -2.68 -30.70
C LEU A 572 -9.13 -1.49 -29.75
N LEU A 573 -8.39 -0.39 -29.96
CA LEU A 573 -8.59 0.84 -29.20
C LEU A 573 -10.03 1.36 -29.34
N ASP A 574 -10.58 1.33 -30.55
CA ASP A 574 -11.96 1.73 -30.79
C ASP A 574 -12.96 0.79 -30.10
N SER A 575 -12.70 -0.53 -30.03
CA SER A 575 -13.51 -1.48 -29.30
C SER A 575 -13.59 -1.21 -27.79
N TRP A 576 -12.52 -0.68 -27.21
CA TRP A 576 -12.46 -0.25 -25.80
C TRP A 576 -13.04 1.15 -25.55
N GLY A 577 -13.74 1.72 -26.55
CA GLY A 577 -14.30 3.08 -26.47
C GLY A 577 -13.21 4.17 -26.42
N ARG A 578 -12.10 3.91 -27.12
CA ARG A 578 -10.89 4.76 -27.15
C ARG A 578 -10.27 5.04 -25.76
N THR A 579 -10.45 4.10 -24.83
CA THR A 579 -9.79 4.15 -23.51
C THR A 579 -8.48 3.37 -23.56
N GLN A 580 -7.42 3.94 -23.03
CA GLN A 580 -6.12 3.28 -22.87
C GLN A 580 -5.59 3.45 -21.46
N GLU A 581 -5.11 2.34 -20.89
CA GLU A 581 -4.36 2.38 -19.63
C GLU A 581 -2.86 2.31 -19.91
N ILE A 582 -2.08 3.14 -19.19
CA ILE A 582 -0.61 3.17 -19.25
C ILE A 582 -0.08 3.18 -17.83
N MET A 583 0.91 2.33 -17.58
CA MET A 583 1.55 2.26 -16.26
C MET A 583 2.88 3.01 -16.25
N LEU A 584 3.11 3.73 -15.14
CA LEU A 584 4.35 4.47 -14.88
C LEU A 584 5.08 3.81 -13.70
N GLY A 585 6.37 3.53 -13.90
CA GLY A 585 7.23 2.86 -12.92
C GLY A 585 8.02 3.87 -12.10
N TYR A 586 7.82 3.86 -10.78
CA TYR A 586 8.46 4.79 -9.84
C TYR A 586 9.75 4.23 -9.24
N SER A 587 9.75 2.95 -8.86
CA SER A 587 10.87 2.34 -8.18
C SER A 587 12.09 2.14 -9.08
N ASP A 588 11.88 1.66 -10.29
CA ASP A 588 12.94 1.40 -11.25
C ASP A 588 13.50 2.70 -11.82
N SER A 589 12.66 3.72 -12.12
CA SER A 589 13.12 5.04 -12.54
C SER A 589 13.93 5.76 -11.44
N ASN A 590 13.54 5.58 -10.15
CA ASN A 590 14.32 6.11 -9.04
C ASN A 590 15.68 5.42 -8.89
N LYS A 591 15.73 4.11 -9.06
CA LYS A 591 16.99 3.35 -9.07
C LYS A 591 17.89 3.77 -10.23
N ASP A 592 17.32 4.06 -11.40
CA ASP A 592 18.03 4.47 -12.62
C ASP A 592 18.57 5.91 -12.55
N GLY A 593 17.77 6.86 -12.10
CA GLY A 593 18.08 8.29 -12.21
C GLY A 593 18.12 9.08 -10.90
N GLY A 594 17.83 8.45 -9.76
CA GLY A 594 17.69 9.13 -8.45
C GLY A 594 16.34 9.81 -8.27
N MET A 595 16.06 10.20 -7.01
CA MET A 595 14.75 10.69 -6.56
C MET A 595 14.28 11.95 -7.30
N PHE A 596 15.17 12.93 -7.48
CA PHE A 596 14.83 14.20 -8.12
C PHE A 596 14.43 13.96 -9.58
N THR A 597 15.30 13.32 -10.35
CA THR A 597 15.10 13.05 -11.78
C THR A 597 13.89 12.17 -12.02
N SER A 598 13.74 11.08 -11.25
CA SER A 598 12.57 10.21 -11.38
C SER A 598 11.26 10.98 -11.16
N THR A 599 11.19 11.84 -10.14
CA THR A 599 10.00 12.65 -9.87
C THR A 599 9.67 13.60 -11.02
N TRP A 600 10.69 14.27 -11.58
CA TRP A 600 10.50 15.21 -12.68
C TRP A 600 10.15 14.51 -14.00
N GLU A 601 10.84 13.43 -14.36
CA GLU A 601 10.57 12.69 -15.60
C GLU A 601 9.19 12.01 -15.57
N LEU A 602 8.75 11.53 -14.43
CA LEU A 602 7.38 11.04 -14.26
C LEU A 602 6.35 12.14 -14.48
N HIS A 603 6.59 13.34 -13.99
CA HIS A 603 5.70 14.49 -14.20
C HIS A 603 5.62 14.88 -15.67
N LYS A 604 6.79 14.99 -16.35
CA LYS A 604 6.83 15.27 -17.79
C LYS A 604 6.15 14.18 -18.61
N ALA A 605 6.41 12.90 -18.29
CA ALA A 605 5.77 11.79 -18.99
C ALA A 605 4.25 11.81 -18.85
N GLN A 606 3.71 12.15 -17.67
CA GLN A 606 2.26 12.31 -17.48
C GLN A 606 1.71 13.42 -18.37
N HIS A 607 2.33 14.59 -18.35
CA HIS A 607 1.90 15.71 -19.18
C HIS A 607 1.93 15.38 -20.68
N GLU A 608 3.04 14.80 -21.15
CA GLU A 608 3.22 14.42 -22.56
C GLU A 608 2.23 13.34 -23.00
N LEU A 609 2.02 12.31 -22.19
CA LEU A 609 1.05 11.27 -22.48
C LEU A 609 -0.38 11.82 -22.59
N HIS A 610 -0.78 12.75 -21.72
CA HIS A 610 -2.08 13.40 -21.82
C HIS A 610 -2.18 14.31 -23.04
N ARG A 611 -1.09 14.99 -23.43
CA ARG A 611 -1.05 15.79 -24.66
C ARG A 611 -1.28 14.91 -25.88
N VAL A 612 -0.51 13.83 -26.02
CA VAL A 612 -0.62 12.88 -27.13
C VAL A 612 -1.98 12.19 -27.15
N ALA A 613 -2.52 11.83 -25.97
CA ALA A 613 -3.85 11.23 -25.85
C ALA A 613 -4.95 12.15 -26.36
N ARG A 614 -4.88 13.46 -26.06
CA ARG A 614 -5.83 14.45 -26.61
C ARG A 614 -5.73 14.54 -28.14
N GLU A 615 -4.53 14.56 -28.70
CA GLU A 615 -4.32 14.59 -30.16
C GLU A 615 -4.92 13.36 -30.86
N HIS A 616 -4.81 12.19 -30.25
CA HIS A 616 -5.36 10.95 -30.76
C HIS A 616 -6.80 10.66 -30.30
N ARG A 617 -7.43 11.57 -29.55
CA ARG A 617 -8.77 11.41 -28.96
C ARG A 617 -8.90 10.13 -28.13
N VAL A 618 -7.91 9.86 -27.30
CA VAL A 618 -7.86 8.71 -26.38
C VAL A 618 -8.19 9.16 -24.97
N ASP A 619 -9.07 8.45 -24.29
CA ASP A 619 -9.32 8.60 -22.85
C ASP A 619 -8.24 7.86 -22.08
N LEU A 620 -7.29 8.62 -21.51
CA LEU A 620 -6.12 8.07 -20.86
C LEU A 620 -6.40 7.80 -19.39
N ARG A 621 -6.08 6.58 -18.94
CA ARG A 621 -6.04 6.20 -17.54
C ARG A 621 -4.62 5.84 -17.13
N LEU A 622 -4.09 6.57 -16.14
CA LEU A 622 -2.75 6.30 -15.62
C LEU A 622 -2.80 5.31 -14.46
N PHE A 623 -1.90 4.34 -14.52
CA PHE A 623 -1.64 3.40 -13.45
C PHE A 623 -0.29 3.72 -12.79
N HIS A 624 -0.33 4.15 -11.53
CA HIS A 624 0.84 4.59 -10.79
C HIS A 624 1.47 3.43 -10.03
N GLY A 625 2.61 2.95 -10.52
CA GLY A 625 3.41 1.88 -9.90
C GLY A 625 4.21 2.38 -8.70
N ARG A 626 3.54 3.05 -7.74
CA ARG A 626 4.20 3.62 -6.56
C ARG A 626 4.53 2.54 -5.54
N GLY A 627 5.72 2.65 -4.92
CA GLY A 627 6.05 1.87 -3.74
C GLY A 627 5.54 2.51 -2.45
N GLY A 628 5.70 1.81 -1.32
CA GLY A 628 5.27 2.32 -0.01
C GLY A 628 6.22 3.34 0.58
N THR A 629 7.51 3.25 0.27
CA THR A 629 8.55 4.10 0.82
C THR A 629 8.92 5.25 -0.13
N VAL A 630 9.48 6.33 0.42
CA VAL A 630 9.89 7.50 -0.37
C VAL A 630 10.86 7.10 -1.48
N GLY A 631 11.88 6.29 -1.18
CA GLY A 631 12.84 5.80 -2.18
C GLY A 631 12.25 4.93 -3.30
N ARG A 632 10.95 4.66 -3.27
CA ARG A 632 10.19 3.94 -4.30
C ARG A 632 9.00 4.74 -4.81
N GLY A 633 9.06 6.07 -4.68
CA GLY A 633 8.00 6.99 -5.07
C GLY A 633 6.81 7.02 -4.12
N GLY A 634 6.94 6.45 -2.93
CA GLY A 634 5.94 6.52 -1.86
C GLY A 634 5.82 7.93 -1.26
N GLY A 635 4.99 8.02 -0.24
CA GLY A 635 4.69 9.28 0.45
C GLY A 635 3.19 9.51 0.57
N PRO A 636 2.74 10.65 1.12
CA PRO A 636 1.32 10.94 1.31
C PRO A 636 0.55 10.85 -0.01
N THR A 637 -0.42 9.92 -0.10
CA THR A 637 -1.17 9.64 -1.34
C THR A 637 -2.01 10.85 -1.79
N HIS A 638 -2.64 11.55 -0.85
CA HIS A 638 -3.39 12.77 -1.11
C HIS A 638 -2.52 13.84 -1.81
N ALA A 639 -1.36 14.14 -1.24
CA ALA A 639 -0.44 15.13 -1.81
C ALA A 639 0.04 14.74 -3.21
N ALA A 640 0.28 13.45 -3.45
CA ALA A 640 0.73 12.94 -4.74
C ALA A 640 -0.36 13.02 -5.82
N ILE A 641 -1.63 12.79 -5.48
CA ILE A 641 -2.74 12.96 -6.41
C ILE A 641 -2.87 14.45 -6.79
N LEU A 642 -2.80 15.34 -5.81
CA LEU A 642 -2.90 16.78 -6.06
C LEU A 642 -1.66 17.40 -6.74
N ALA A 643 -0.54 16.70 -6.75
CA ALA A 643 0.69 17.13 -7.44
C ALA A 643 0.75 16.70 -8.92
N GLN A 644 -0.29 16.03 -9.43
CA GLN A 644 -0.38 15.72 -10.86
C GLN A 644 -0.53 17.00 -11.70
N PRO A 645 -0.15 16.98 -12.98
CA PRO A 645 -0.29 18.15 -13.85
C PRO A 645 -1.72 18.71 -13.85
N PRO A 646 -1.90 20.01 -13.61
CA PRO A 646 -3.22 20.61 -13.57
C PRO A 646 -3.95 20.48 -14.93
N GLY A 647 -5.23 20.07 -14.86
CA GLY A 647 -6.09 19.93 -16.04
C GLY A 647 -5.92 18.63 -16.83
N ASP A 648 -4.96 17.79 -16.49
CA ASP A 648 -4.73 16.51 -17.15
C ASP A 648 -5.40 15.33 -16.44
N PHE A 649 -5.77 15.48 -15.18
CA PHE A 649 -6.34 14.39 -14.38
C PHE A 649 -7.78 14.05 -14.79
N SER A 650 -8.00 12.81 -15.28
CA SER A 650 -9.32 12.34 -15.74
C SER A 650 -10.31 12.01 -14.62
N GLY A 651 -9.87 11.95 -13.36
CA GLY A 651 -10.64 11.46 -12.22
C GLY A 651 -10.40 9.99 -11.91
N GLN A 652 -9.79 9.25 -12.82
CA GLN A 652 -9.53 7.83 -12.66
C GLN A 652 -8.06 7.60 -12.26
N ILE A 653 -7.85 6.86 -11.18
CA ILE A 653 -6.52 6.49 -10.72
C ILE A 653 -6.45 5.01 -10.37
N ARG A 654 -5.46 4.33 -10.95
CA ARG A 654 -4.99 3.03 -10.46
C ARG A 654 -3.66 3.22 -9.76
N ILE A 655 -3.51 2.62 -8.60
CA ILE A 655 -2.31 2.76 -7.77
C ILE A 655 -1.95 1.43 -7.13
N THR A 656 -0.69 1.04 -7.21
CA THR A 656 -0.20 -0.12 -6.48
C THR A 656 -0.22 0.16 -4.99
N GLU A 657 -0.82 -0.76 -4.24
CA GLU A 657 -0.71 -0.87 -2.78
C GLU A 657 0.15 -2.09 -2.48
N GLN A 658 1.42 -1.83 -2.23
CA GLN A 658 2.38 -2.90 -2.01
C GLN A 658 2.25 -3.47 -0.60
N GLY A 659 2.68 -4.73 -0.40
CA GLY A 659 2.52 -5.44 0.85
C GLY A 659 2.95 -4.64 2.08
N GLU A 660 4.04 -3.85 1.98
CA GLU A 660 4.52 -3.01 3.08
C GLU A 660 3.51 -1.95 3.54
N VAL A 661 2.63 -1.50 2.66
CA VAL A 661 1.61 -0.51 3.03
C VAL A 661 0.27 -1.14 3.39
N LEU A 662 0.00 -2.36 2.93
CA LEU A 662 -1.27 -3.04 3.21
C LEU A 662 -1.51 -3.17 4.72
N THR A 663 -0.51 -3.56 5.48
CA THR A 663 -0.62 -3.74 6.92
C THR A 663 -0.98 -2.44 7.65
N TRP A 664 -0.38 -1.32 7.31
CA TRP A 664 -0.67 -0.08 8.02
C TRP A 664 -1.85 0.71 7.45
N LYS A 665 -2.21 0.52 6.16
CA LYS A 665 -3.40 1.16 5.57
C LYS A 665 -4.68 0.38 5.81
N TYR A 666 -4.62 -0.96 5.74
CA TYR A 666 -5.80 -1.83 5.67
C TYR A 666 -5.88 -2.88 6.79
N SER A 667 -5.10 -2.74 7.88
CA SER A 667 -5.19 -3.67 9.01
C SER A 667 -6.42 -3.47 9.89
N ASP A 668 -7.08 -2.32 9.77
CA ASP A 668 -8.18 -1.89 10.61
C ASP A 668 -9.23 -1.11 9.80
N PRO A 669 -10.54 -1.31 10.04
CA PRO A 669 -11.60 -0.63 9.29
C PRO A 669 -11.53 0.89 9.32
N VAL A 670 -11.18 1.50 10.47
CA VAL A 670 -11.09 2.97 10.60
C VAL A 670 -9.91 3.54 9.81
N LEU A 671 -8.78 2.81 9.79
CA LEU A 671 -7.62 3.22 8.97
C LEU A 671 -7.89 3.04 7.48
N ALA A 672 -8.50 1.92 7.09
CA ALA A 672 -8.85 1.66 5.71
C ALA A 672 -9.84 2.71 5.18
N GLU A 673 -10.88 3.03 5.96
CA GLU A 673 -11.82 4.09 5.66
C GLU A 673 -11.11 5.42 5.44
N TRP A 674 -10.21 5.82 6.35
CA TRP A 674 -9.43 7.04 6.22
C TRP A 674 -8.55 7.06 4.95
N ASN A 675 -7.81 5.98 4.68
CA ASN A 675 -6.93 5.94 3.52
C ASN A 675 -7.70 5.97 2.19
N LEU A 676 -8.86 5.32 2.12
CA LEU A 676 -9.72 5.35 0.94
C LEU A 676 -10.43 6.72 0.80
N GLU A 677 -10.88 7.30 1.91
CA GLU A 677 -11.48 8.63 1.96
C GLU A 677 -10.54 9.69 1.38
N ILE A 678 -9.29 9.76 1.86
CA ILE A 678 -8.34 10.78 1.38
C ILE A 678 -7.98 10.61 -0.11
N MET A 679 -7.99 9.39 -0.64
CA MET A 679 -7.78 9.15 -2.07
C MET A 679 -8.94 9.65 -2.91
N ILE A 680 -10.17 9.30 -2.55
CA ILE A 680 -11.37 9.74 -3.26
C ILE A 680 -11.54 11.26 -3.15
N ALA A 681 -11.32 11.83 -1.96
CA ALA A 681 -11.38 13.27 -1.72
C ALA A 681 -10.36 14.04 -2.58
N ALA A 682 -9.10 13.54 -2.67
CA ALA A 682 -8.09 14.12 -3.52
C ALA A 682 -8.45 14.05 -5.01
N CYS A 683 -9.01 12.91 -5.46
CA CYS A 683 -9.47 12.78 -6.85
C CYS A 683 -10.61 13.77 -7.15
N LEU A 684 -11.59 13.90 -6.24
CA LEU A 684 -12.68 14.86 -6.39
C LEU A 684 -12.16 16.30 -6.47
N GLU A 685 -11.24 16.68 -5.58
CA GLU A 685 -10.60 18.00 -5.57
C GLU A 685 -9.81 18.26 -6.88
N ALA A 686 -9.06 17.27 -7.35
CA ALA A 686 -8.28 17.38 -8.59
C ALA A 686 -9.16 17.49 -9.84
N VAL A 687 -10.29 16.79 -9.89
CA VAL A 687 -11.26 16.86 -11.03
C VAL A 687 -11.98 18.19 -11.10
N VAL A 688 -12.42 18.74 -9.96
CA VAL A 688 -13.08 20.05 -9.94
C VAL A 688 -12.10 21.17 -10.29
N GLY A 689 -10.83 20.95 -10.00
CA GLY A 689 -9.73 21.81 -10.40
C GLY A 689 -9.35 22.83 -9.33
N SER A 690 -8.03 22.97 -9.15
CA SER A 690 -7.41 24.15 -8.53
C SER A 690 -7.03 25.12 -9.63
N ALA A 691 -7.07 26.41 -9.38
CA ALA A 691 -6.56 27.39 -10.34
C ALA A 691 -5.10 27.08 -10.71
N ALA A 692 -4.83 26.84 -11.98
CA ALA A 692 -3.47 26.68 -12.47
C ALA A 692 -2.70 28.00 -12.28
N PRO A 693 -1.39 27.96 -11.97
CA PRO A 693 -0.56 29.15 -11.93
C PRO A 693 -0.53 29.84 -13.32
N ALA A 694 -0.21 31.12 -13.34
CA ALA A 694 -0.05 31.82 -14.61
C ALA A 694 1.00 31.11 -15.49
N PRO A 695 0.82 31.04 -16.84
CA PRO A 695 1.70 30.27 -17.72
C PRO A 695 3.18 30.63 -17.59
N GLU A 696 3.49 31.92 -17.42
CA GLU A 696 4.85 32.41 -17.24
C GLU A 696 5.51 31.93 -15.96
N VAL A 697 4.74 31.80 -14.89
CA VAL A 697 5.21 31.29 -13.60
C VAL A 697 5.45 29.78 -13.71
N SER A 698 4.54 29.07 -14.34
CA SER A 698 4.68 27.62 -14.59
C SER A 698 5.93 27.33 -15.41
N GLN A 699 6.15 28.01 -16.50
CA GLN A 699 7.33 27.82 -17.36
C GLN A 699 8.64 28.05 -16.59
N ARG A 700 8.70 29.10 -15.77
CA ARG A 700 9.90 29.40 -14.96
C ARG A 700 10.19 28.29 -13.94
N TRP A 701 9.15 27.70 -13.37
CA TRP A 701 9.31 26.57 -12.45
C TRP A 701 9.74 25.30 -13.19
N ASP A 702 9.18 25.04 -14.35
CA ASP A 702 9.53 23.90 -15.20
C ASP A 702 10.99 23.99 -15.69
N ASP A 703 11.45 25.17 -16.13
CA ASP A 703 12.83 25.41 -16.52
C ASP A 703 13.81 25.17 -15.36
N ALA A 704 13.43 25.61 -14.15
CA ALA A 704 14.22 25.36 -12.94
C ALA A 704 14.28 23.88 -12.60
N MET A 705 13.15 23.16 -12.65
CA MET A 705 13.10 21.72 -12.42
C MET A 705 13.93 20.95 -13.44
N GLU A 706 13.85 21.33 -14.72
CA GLU A 706 14.63 20.67 -15.78
C GLU A 706 16.14 20.82 -15.55
N ALA A 707 16.59 22.05 -15.25
CA ALA A 707 18.01 22.30 -14.97
C ALA A 707 18.51 21.49 -13.76
N MET A 708 17.75 21.51 -12.67
CA MET A 708 18.08 20.74 -11.46
C MET A 708 18.03 19.23 -11.70
N SER A 709 17.07 18.75 -12.48
CA SER A 709 16.93 17.33 -12.82
C SER A 709 18.12 16.82 -13.64
N GLN A 710 18.61 17.60 -14.59
CA GLN A 710 19.79 17.23 -15.38
C GLN A 710 21.06 17.15 -14.52
N ASP A 711 21.22 18.08 -13.59
CA ASP A 711 22.36 18.06 -12.66
C ASP A 711 22.25 16.91 -11.67
N ALA A 712 21.05 16.64 -11.11
CA ALA A 712 20.78 15.50 -10.24
C ALA A 712 21.06 14.16 -10.94
N TYR A 713 20.61 14.02 -12.21
CA TYR A 713 20.79 12.81 -13.00
C TYR A 713 22.27 12.48 -13.19
N ARG A 714 23.05 13.48 -13.70
CA ARG A 714 24.49 13.30 -13.92
C ARG A 714 25.19 12.91 -12.62
N TYR A 715 24.93 13.65 -11.55
CA TYR A 715 25.58 13.41 -10.27
C TYR A 715 25.23 12.03 -9.69
N TYR A 716 23.96 11.61 -9.80
CA TYR A 716 23.54 10.27 -9.37
C TYR A 716 24.17 9.17 -10.23
N ARG A 717 24.20 9.33 -11.55
CA ARG A 717 24.81 8.34 -12.45
C ARG A 717 26.31 8.16 -12.15
N ASP A 718 27.05 9.25 -12.09
CA ASP A 718 28.49 9.24 -11.88
C ASP A 718 28.90 8.67 -10.51
N HIS A 719 28.15 8.98 -9.47
CA HIS A 719 28.55 8.64 -8.10
C HIS A 719 27.86 7.38 -7.56
N ILE A 720 26.71 6.98 -8.08
CA ILE A 720 25.95 5.83 -7.58
C ILE A 720 25.79 4.75 -8.64
N ALA A 721 25.08 5.05 -9.75
CA ALA A 721 24.61 4.01 -10.66
C ALA A 721 25.74 3.37 -11.49
N GLU A 722 26.73 4.17 -11.93
CA GLU A 722 27.85 3.74 -12.77
C GLU A 722 29.15 3.54 -11.98
N ASN A 723 29.13 3.80 -10.66
CA ASN A 723 30.29 3.61 -9.82
C ASN A 723 30.35 2.18 -9.26
N PRO A 724 31.28 1.32 -9.70
CA PRO A 724 31.36 -0.07 -9.25
C PRO A 724 31.72 -0.19 -7.77
N GLU A 725 32.44 0.78 -7.18
CA GLU A 725 32.77 0.79 -5.75
C GLU A 725 31.53 0.93 -4.88
N VAL A 726 30.48 1.62 -5.37
CA VAL A 726 29.22 1.75 -4.64
C VAL A 726 28.46 0.43 -4.57
N LEU A 727 28.49 -0.36 -5.64
CA LEU A 727 27.86 -1.69 -5.62
C LEU A 727 28.59 -2.62 -4.65
N GLU A 728 29.93 -2.60 -4.65
CA GLU A 728 30.75 -3.35 -3.70
C GLU A 728 30.47 -2.92 -2.27
N TYR A 729 30.47 -1.61 -2.02
CA TYR A 729 30.11 -1.04 -0.72
C TYR A 729 28.70 -1.46 -0.28
N PHE A 730 27.72 -1.37 -1.18
CA PHE A 730 26.35 -1.75 -0.90
C PHE A 730 26.20 -3.22 -0.51
N GLU A 731 26.84 -4.12 -1.26
CA GLU A 731 26.79 -5.55 -0.96
C GLU A 731 27.44 -5.88 0.39
N GLN A 732 28.47 -5.12 0.78
CA GLN A 732 29.17 -5.36 2.04
C GLN A 732 28.61 -4.54 3.22
N ALA A 733 28.24 -3.28 3.02
CA ALA A 733 27.70 -2.42 4.08
C ALA A 733 26.19 -2.62 4.36
N THR A 734 25.55 -3.58 3.71
CA THR A 734 24.10 -3.83 3.92
C THR A 734 23.82 -5.33 4.05
N PRO A 735 22.68 -5.71 4.62
CA PRO A 735 22.30 -7.11 4.68
C PRO A 735 21.64 -7.61 3.39
N VAL A 736 21.87 -6.99 2.23
CA VAL A 736 21.21 -7.34 0.96
C VAL A 736 21.47 -8.78 0.54
N GLY A 737 22.68 -9.31 0.77
CA GLY A 737 23.02 -10.69 0.51
C GLY A 737 22.23 -11.69 1.34
N GLU A 738 21.70 -11.27 2.48
CA GLU A 738 20.94 -12.11 3.39
C GLU A 738 19.46 -12.21 3.02
N LEU A 739 18.98 -11.34 2.12
CA LEU A 739 17.58 -11.36 1.67
C LEU A 739 17.15 -12.71 1.06
N GLU A 740 18.05 -13.39 0.37
CA GLU A 740 17.78 -14.70 -0.22
C GLU A 740 17.61 -15.78 0.84
N HIS A 741 18.33 -15.66 1.95
CA HIS A 741 18.31 -16.59 3.07
C HIS A 741 17.18 -16.26 4.07
N ALA A 742 16.73 -15.00 4.12
CA ALA A 742 15.73 -14.53 5.06
C ALA A 742 14.30 -15.08 4.81
N ARG A 743 14.09 -15.85 3.72
CA ARG A 743 12.81 -16.53 3.40
C ARG A 743 11.60 -15.59 3.41
N ILE A 744 11.81 -14.35 2.95
CA ILE A 744 10.88 -13.25 3.16
C ILE A 744 9.77 -13.22 2.10
N GLY A 745 9.99 -13.74 0.88
CA GLY A 745 8.99 -13.80 -0.19
C GLY A 745 9.25 -14.88 -1.21
N SER A 746 8.33 -15.11 -2.14
CA SER A 746 8.47 -16.09 -3.21
C SER A 746 9.49 -15.67 -4.28
N ARG A 747 9.61 -14.35 -4.51
CA ARG A 747 10.35 -13.74 -5.62
C ARG A 747 11.86 -13.69 -5.38
N PRO A 748 12.74 -14.00 -6.38
CA PRO A 748 14.21 -13.83 -6.28
C PRO A 748 14.62 -12.35 -6.15
N ALA A 749 15.72 -12.08 -5.44
CA ALA A 749 16.23 -10.71 -5.25
C ALA A 749 16.87 -10.11 -6.50
N ARG A 750 17.39 -10.93 -7.40
CA ARG A 750 18.03 -10.54 -8.66
C ARG A 750 17.28 -11.10 -9.87
N ARG A 751 17.38 -10.40 -11.01
CA ARG A 751 16.82 -10.82 -12.31
C ARG A 751 17.73 -11.83 -13.05
N SER A 752 19.04 -11.75 -12.82
CA SER A 752 20.07 -12.63 -13.38
C SER A 752 21.22 -12.82 -12.40
N ASP A 753 22.12 -13.76 -12.69
CA ASP A 753 23.32 -14.04 -11.87
C ASP A 753 24.44 -12.99 -12.06
N SER A 754 24.26 -11.98 -12.90
CA SER A 754 25.26 -10.94 -13.11
C SER A 754 25.33 -9.98 -11.90
N ARG A 755 26.56 -9.52 -11.60
CA ARG A 755 26.80 -8.54 -10.53
C ARG A 755 26.74 -7.10 -11.07
N ARG A 756 25.58 -6.69 -11.61
CA ARG A 756 25.36 -5.31 -12.04
C ARG A 756 24.18 -4.70 -11.27
N LEU A 757 24.19 -3.40 -11.08
CA LEU A 757 23.10 -2.68 -10.42
C LEU A 757 21.79 -2.86 -11.19
N GLU A 758 21.82 -2.91 -12.51
CA GLU A 758 20.65 -3.08 -13.38
C GLU A 758 19.90 -4.38 -13.09
N ASP A 759 20.62 -5.48 -12.78
CA ASP A 759 20.03 -6.78 -12.47
C ASP A 759 19.47 -6.88 -11.04
N LEU A 760 19.92 -6.00 -10.15
CA LEU A 760 19.34 -5.89 -8.81
C LEU A 760 17.96 -5.25 -8.89
N ARG A 761 16.96 -5.86 -8.25
CA ARG A 761 15.61 -5.30 -8.20
C ARG A 761 15.55 -4.06 -7.32
N ALA A 762 14.61 -3.16 -7.62
CA ALA A 762 14.43 -1.93 -6.87
C ALA A 762 14.10 -2.16 -5.37
N ILE A 763 13.34 -3.21 -5.04
CA ILE A 763 13.01 -3.54 -3.64
C ILE A 763 14.26 -3.89 -2.83
N PRO A 764 15.10 -4.88 -3.20
CA PRO A 764 16.36 -5.15 -2.52
C PRO A 764 17.31 -3.94 -2.43
N TRP A 765 17.37 -3.12 -3.47
CA TRP A 765 18.17 -1.90 -3.49
C TRP A 765 17.74 -0.93 -2.39
N VAL A 766 16.46 -0.56 -2.37
CA VAL A 766 15.95 0.38 -1.36
C VAL A 766 15.99 -0.23 0.04
N PHE A 767 15.62 -1.50 0.17
CA PHE A 767 15.62 -2.20 1.45
C PHE A 767 17.02 -2.26 2.09
N GLY A 768 18.06 -2.64 1.33
CA GLY A 768 19.44 -2.71 1.84
C GLY A 768 19.90 -1.36 2.41
N TRP A 769 19.71 -0.28 1.67
CA TRP A 769 20.07 1.08 2.13
C TRP A 769 19.25 1.56 3.34
N MET A 770 18.01 1.12 3.46
CA MET A 770 17.18 1.44 4.62
C MET A 770 17.63 0.66 5.86
N GLN A 771 17.92 -0.63 5.72
CA GLN A 771 18.42 -1.48 6.81
C GLN A 771 19.71 -0.92 7.42
N SER A 772 20.64 -0.48 6.59
CA SER A 772 21.92 0.10 7.01
C SER A 772 21.84 1.59 7.38
N ARG A 773 20.64 2.17 7.45
CA ARG A 773 20.37 3.56 7.86
C ARG A 773 20.94 4.65 6.95
N HIS A 774 21.41 4.31 5.76
CA HIS A 774 21.88 5.28 4.75
C HIS A 774 20.74 5.97 4.00
N ALA A 775 19.67 5.22 3.64
CA ALA A 775 18.50 5.71 2.89
C ALA A 775 18.82 6.38 1.54
N VAL A 776 19.95 6.07 0.92
CA VAL A 776 20.51 6.68 -0.29
C VAL A 776 19.50 6.94 -1.41
N PRO A 777 18.64 5.97 -1.82
CA PRO A 777 17.73 6.14 -2.96
C PRO A 777 16.70 7.26 -2.80
N ALA A 778 16.51 7.77 -1.60
CA ALA A 778 15.46 8.72 -1.29
C ALA A 778 15.93 10.18 -1.21
N TRP A 779 17.26 10.44 -1.26
CA TRP A 779 17.77 11.80 -1.09
C TRP A 779 19.06 12.11 -1.88
N PHE A 780 19.84 11.11 -2.32
CA PHE A 780 21.13 11.35 -2.96
C PHE A 780 20.97 12.10 -4.28
N GLY A 781 21.80 13.11 -4.50
CA GLY A 781 21.81 13.98 -5.68
C GLY A 781 20.83 15.16 -5.61
N VAL A 782 19.91 15.18 -4.63
CA VAL A 782 18.97 16.28 -4.46
C VAL A 782 19.69 17.53 -3.93
N GLY A 783 20.56 17.39 -2.93
CA GLY A 783 21.32 18.47 -2.37
C GLY A 783 22.23 19.13 -3.38
N TYR A 784 22.95 18.34 -4.16
CA TYR A 784 23.82 18.84 -5.22
C TYR A 784 23.05 19.66 -6.25
N ALA A 785 21.92 19.17 -6.73
CA ALA A 785 21.13 19.86 -7.72
C ALA A 785 20.57 21.21 -7.18
N LEU A 786 20.02 21.19 -5.98
CA LEU A 786 19.45 22.38 -5.36
C LEU A 786 20.54 23.43 -5.04
N GLU A 787 21.68 23.00 -4.47
CA GLU A 787 22.77 23.91 -4.12
C GLU A 787 23.41 24.53 -5.38
N ARG A 788 23.61 23.74 -6.42
CA ARG A 788 24.15 24.19 -7.70
C ARG A 788 23.21 25.19 -8.40
N PHE A 789 21.91 24.91 -8.38
CA PHE A 789 20.91 25.84 -8.93
C PHE A 789 20.85 27.15 -8.12
N ALA A 790 20.88 27.06 -6.81
CA ALA A 790 20.95 28.27 -5.97
C ALA A 790 22.20 29.10 -6.28
N GLY A 791 23.37 28.45 -6.56
CA GLY A 791 24.57 29.04 -7.13
C GLY A 791 25.12 30.28 -6.42
N GLY A 792 24.72 30.49 -5.17
CA GLY A 792 25.03 31.72 -4.43
C GLY A 792 24.21 32.95 -4.88
N ASP A 793 23.32 32.84 -5.87
CA ASP A 793 22.40 33.91 -6.27
C ASP A 793 21.17 33.92 -5.35
N PRO A 794 20.93 35.01 -4.59
CA PRO A 794 19.75 35.12 -3.73
C PRO A 794 18.42 35.01 -4.51
N LYS A 795 18.38 35.34 -5.79
CA LYS A 795 17.17 35.25 -6.62
C LYS A 795 16.77 33.78 -6.88
N ASN A 796 17.74 32.91 -7.13
CA ASN A 796 17.49 31.50 -7.32
C ASN A 796 17.02 30.83 -6.02
N LEU A 797 17.61 31.15 -4.88
CA LEU A 797 17.13 30.68 -3.59
C LEU A 797 15.71 31.19 -3.30
N GLN A 798 15.41 32.44 -3.65
CA GLN A 798 14.06 32.98 -3.52
C GLN A 798 13.07 32.23 -4.42
N LEU A 799 13.46 31.89 -5.67
CA LEU A 799 12.64 31.09 -6.56
C LEU A 799 12.34 29.70 -5.98
N LEU A 800 13.32 29.01 -5.37
CA LEU A 800 13.09 27.73 -4.72
C LEU A 800 12.10 27.85 -3.53
N ARG A 801 12.09 28.95 -2.80
CA ARG A 801 11.11 29.24 -1.75
C ARG A 801 9.71 29.49 -2.34
N GLU A 802 9.62 30.25 -3.42
CA GLU A 802 8.35 30.45 -4.16
C GLU A 802 7.79 29.11 -4.69
N MET A 803 8.65 28.23 -5.23
CA MET A 803 8.27 26.90 -5.65
C MET A 803 7.80 26.04 -4.47
N MET A 804 8.41 26.19 -3.31
CA MET A 804 8.00 25.47 -2.08
C MET A 804 6.57 25.83 -1.65
N ASP A 805 6.17 27.10 -1.83
CA ASP A 805 4.85 27.59 -1.46
C ASP A 805 3.79 27.36 -2.57
N GLY A 806 4.18 27.48 -3.84
CA GLY A 806 3.23 27.47 -4.98
C GLY A 806 3.24 26.23 -5.84
N PHE A 807 4.35 25.49 -5.92
CA PHE A 807 4.49 24.34 -6.80
C PHE A 807 4.37 23.02 -6.04
N ARG A 808 3.18 22.42 -6.06
CA ARG A 808 2.86 21.19 -5.30
C ARG A 808 3.83 20.04 -5.56
N LEU A 809 4.32 19.87 -6.79
CA LEU A 809 5.30 18.81 -7.12
C LEU A 809 6.60 19.02 -6.34
N PHE A 810 7.16 20.26 -6.42
CA PHE A 810 8.42 20.59 -5.74
C PHE A 810 8.28 20.49 -4.21
N SER A 811 7.21 21.04 -3.64
CA SER A 811 6.96 20.96 -2.21
C SER A 811 6.78 19.52 -1.72
N SER A 812 6.15 18.65 -2.53
CA SER A 812 6.02 17.22 -2.21
C SER A 812 7.39 16.50 -2.27
N LEU A 813 8.20 16.79 -3.28
CA LEU A 813 9.55 16.26 -3.40
C LEU A 813 10.40 16.63 -2.18
N VAL A 814 10.48 17.92 -1.84
CA VAL A 814 11.26 18.42 -0.70
C VAL A 814 10.83 17.77 0.62
N ARG A 815 9.52 17.70 0.88
CA ARG A 815 8.98 17.06 2.09
C ARG A 815 9.30 15.55 2.14
N ASN A 816 9.22 14.85 1.02
CA ASN A 816 9.55 13.44 0.96
C ASN A 816 11.04 13.20 1.24
N VAL A 817 11.92 14.00 0.65
CA VAL A 817 13.37 13.94 0.92
C VAL A 817 13.65 14.23 2.41
N GLU A 818 13.00 15.22 2.99
CA GLU A 818 13.11 15.56 4.42
C GLU A 818 12.70 14.38 5.32
N ILE A 819 11.59 13.69 5.00
CA ILE A 819 11.14 12.49 5.72
C ILE A 819 12.18 11.35 5.63
N ALA A 820 12.75 11.15 4.47
CA ALA A 820 13.75 10.11 4.25
C ALA A 820 15.06 10.40 5.00
N MET A 821 15.53 11.63 4.94
CA MET A 821 16.73 12.07 5.66
C MET A 821 16.58 12.00 7.18
N ALA A 822 15.38 12.29 7.71
CA ALA A 822 15.11 12.17 9.13
C ALA A 822 15.12 10.70 9.62
N LYS A 823 14.88 9.74 8.74
CA LYS A 823 15.01 8.29 9.00
C LYS A 823 16.43 7.76 8.81
N ALA A 824 17.24 8.43 8.01
CA ALA A 824 18.64 8.10 7.86
C ALA A 824 19.41 8.41 9.16
N ASP A 825 20.52 7.72 9.39
CA ASP A 825 21.39 7.94 10.55
C ASP A 825 22.83 7.67 10.15
N MET A 826 23.54 8.71 9.74
CA MET A 826 24.89 8.58 9.21
C MET A 826 25.91 7.98 10.21
N PRO A 827 25.85 8.28 11.52
CA PRO A 827 26.67 7.57 12.51
C PRO A 827 26.43 6.06 12.58
N ILE A 828 25.16 5.61 12.55
CA ILE A 828 24.86 4.16 12.48
C ILE A 828 25.28 3.61 11.12
N ALA A 829 25.06 4.35 10.03
CA ALA A 829 25.55 3.98 8.69
C ALA A 829 27.07 3.79 8.65
N ARG A 830 27.83 4.58 9.42
CA ARG A 830 29.29 4.40 9.58
C ARG A 830 29.66 3.07 10.21
N VAL A 831 28.87 2.60 11.19
CA VAL A 831 29.09 1.28 11.80
C VAL A 831 28.86 0.16 10.78
N TYR A 832 27.88 0.30 9.89
CA TYR A 832 27.70 -0.64 8.77
C TYR A 832 28.85 -0.54 7.75
N ALA A 833 29.36 0.66 7.48
CA ALA A 833 30.49 0.85 6.58
C ALA A 833 31.75 0.08 7.02
N GLU A 834 31.94 -0.12 8.33
CA GLU A 834 33.05 -0.93 8.86
C GLU A 834 33.03 -2.40 8.37
N LEU A 835 31.92 -2.87 7.82
CA LEU A 835 31.79 -4.20 7.22
C LEU A 835 32.47 -4.29 5.84
N VAL A 836 32.81 -3.16 5.22
CA VAL A 836 33.50 -3.11 3.91
C VAL A 836 34.96 -3.43 4.12
N GLU A 837 35.45 -4.48 3.49
CA GLU A 837 36.81 -5.01 3.67
C GLU A 837 37.89 -4.05 3.17
N ASP A 838 37.69 -3.49 1.94
CA ASP A 838 38.63 -2.50 1.40
C ASP A 838 38.43 -1.16 2.08
N ALA A 839 39.42 -0.74 2.89
CA ALA A 839 39.39 0.53 3.58
C ALA A 839 39.33 1.74 2.65
N GLY A 840 39.94 1.65 1.46
CA GLY A 840 39.93 2.71 0.45
C GLY A 840 38.51 2.90 -0.13
N VAL A 841 37.87 1.82 -0.54
CA VAL A 841 36.45 1.82 -1.03
C VAL A 841 35.54 2.35 0.07
N ARG A 842 35.70 1.83 1.29
CA ARG A 842 34.90 2.27 2.46
C ARG A 842 34.95 3.77 2.67
N GLU A 843 36.16 4.36 2.72
CA GLU A 843 36.30 5.79 3.00
C GLU A 843 35.83 6.66 1.82
N ARG A 844 36.19 6.29 0.59
CA ARG A 844 35.74 7.07 -0.59
C ARG A 844 34.23 7.11 -0.70
N VAL A 845 33.57 5.96 -0.65
CA VAL A 845 32.12 5.89 -0.82
C VAL A 845 31.40 6.55 0.37
N TYR A 846 31.81 6.23 1.61
CA TYR A 846 31.15 6.84 2.79
C TYR A 846 31.30 8.35 2.81
N SER A 847 32.46 8.90 2.48
CA SER A 847 32.70 10.35 2.44
C SER A 847 31.78 11.04 1.44
N VAL A 848 31.64 10.49 0.23
CA VAL A 848 30.72 11.02 -0.80
C VAL A 848 29.27 11.00 -0.30
N LEU A 849 28.84 9.91 0.32
CA LEU A 849 27.49 9.80 0.87
C LEU A 849 27.26 10.81 2.02
N TYR A 850 28.24 10.95 2.91
CA TYR A 850 28.14 11.85 4.06
C TYR A 850 28.14 13.33 3.64
N GLU A 851 29.01 13.71 2.72
CA GLU A 851 29.09 15.08 2.19
C GLU A 851 27.79 15.49 1.50
N GLU A 852 27.25 14.60 0.67
CA GLU A 852 25.97 14.84 0.00
C GLU A 852 24.78 14.88 0.98
N PHE A 853 24.81 14.05 2.03
CA PHE A 853 23.79 14.11 3.09
C PHE A 853 23.81 15.47 3.79
N GLU A 854 24.97 15.96 4.20
CA GLU A 854 25.10 17.26 4.86
C GLU A 854 24.77 18.43 3.92
N ARG A 855 25.14 18.32 2.63
CA ARG A 855 24.75 19.29 1.60
C ARG A 855 23.23 19.36 1.46
N THR A 856 22.59 18.21 1.32
CA THR A 856 21.13 18.12 1.21
C THR A 856 20.46 18.70 2.43
N ARG A 857 20.92 18.37 3.62
CA ARG A 857 20.40 18.91 4.89
C ARG A 857 20.45 20.44 4.91
N ARG A 858 21.61 21.03 4.62
CA ARG A 858 21.80 22.49 4.64
C ARG A 858 20.87 23.21 3.67
N ILE A 859 20.81 22.74 2.42
CA ILE A 859 20.00 23.43 1.41
C ILE A 859 18.49 23.29 1.68
N LEU A 860 18.02 22.11 2.15
CA LEU A 860 16.62 21.93 2.54
C LEU A 860 16.21 22.86 3.68
N LEU A 861 17.02 22.97 4.73
CA LEU A 861 16.75 23.90 5.84
C LEU A 861 16.70 25.36 5.37
N SER A 862 17.57 25.73 4.43
CA SER A 862 17.58 27.07 3.84
C SER A 862 16.32 27.37 3.02
N ILE A 863 15.82 26.39 2.25
CA ILE A 863 14.61 26.52 1.42
C ILE A 863 13.35 26.55 2.30
N THR A 864 13.25 25.62 3.25
CA THR A 864 12.07 25.47 4.11
C THR A 864 11.99 26.50 5.24
N GLY A 865 13.09 27.19 5.54
CA GLY A 865 13.21 28.13 6.66
C GLY A 865 13.05 27.45 8.01
N GLN A 866 13.52 26.19 8.12
CA GLN A 866 13.52 25.40 9.36
C GLN A 866 14.92 25.35 9.97
N ASN A 867 15.01 25.13 11.28
CA ASN A 867 16.27 24.92 11.99
C ASN A 867 16.67 23.44 12.03
N GLU A 868 15.68 22.55 12.06
CA GLU A 868 15.86 21.10 12.08
C GLU A 868 14.91 20.43 11.06
N LEU A 869 15.30 19.25 10.55
CA LEU A 869 14.43 18.46 9.66
C LEU A 869 13.12 18.11 10.38
N LEU A 870 12.01 18.23 9.68
CA LEU A 870 10.66 17.96 10.17
C LEU A 870 10.17 18.90 11.29
N GLU A 871 10.77 20.06 11.52
CA GLU A 871 10.30 21.04 12.53
C GLU A 871 8.82 21.42 12.27
N LYS A 872 8.44 21.55 10.99
CA LYS A 872 7.04 21.81 10.58
C LYS A 872 6.12 20.57 10.63
N ASN A 873 6.65 19.38 10.96
CA ASN A 873 5.90 18.16 11.18
C ASN A 873 6.23 17.53 12.54
N PRO A 874 5.82 18.17 13.65
CA PRO A 874 6.24 17.78 15.00
C PRO A 874 5.79 16.38 15.42
N VAL A 875 4.72 15.85 14.81
CA VAL A 875 4.23 14.51 15.10
C VAL A 875 5.22 13.47 14.54
N LEU A 876 5.61 13.61 13.28
CA LEU A 876 6.54 12.68 12.64
C LEU A 876 7.96 12.83 13.22
N TYR A 877 8.41 14.07 13.45
CA TYR A 877 9.69 14.36 14.12
C TYR A 877 9.80 13.62 15.46
N ARG A 878 8.78 13.75 16.30
CA ARG A 878 8.74 13.10 17.62
C ARG A 878 8.71 11.57 17.50
N SER A 879 7.89 11.04 16.58
CA SER A 879 7.80 9.60 16.36
C SER A 879 9.15 8.99 15.96
N ILE A 880 9.87 9.60 15.02
CA ILE A 880 11.20 9.14 14.59
C ILE A 880 12.21 9.24 15.75
N ARG A 881 12.23 10.37 16.45
CA ARG A 881 13.16 10.60 17.56
C ARG A 881 12.99 9.61 18.71
N LEU A 882 11.74 9.27 19.05
CA LEU A 882 11.45 8.30 20.10
C LEU A 882 11.78 6.86 19.71
N ARG A 883 11.75 6.54 18.42
CA ARG A 883 12.01 5.20 17.90
C ARG A 883 13.49 4.87 17.74
N ASN A 884 14.27 5.85 17.32
CA ASN A 884 15.70 5.65 17.02
C ASN A 884 16.49 4.92 18.12
N PRO A 885 16.37 5.27 19.43
CA PRO A 885 17.12 4.59 20.49
C PRO A 885 16.78 3.11 20.65
N TYR A 886 15.66 2.67 20.11
CA TYR A 886 15.22 1.27 20.14
C TYR A 886 15.54 0.53 18.83
N VAL A 887 15.76 1.25 17.71
CA VAL A 887 16.25 0.68 16.44
C VAL A 887 17.76 0.42 16.52
N ASP A 888 18.50 1.31 17.15
CA ASP A 888 19.96 1.26 17.24
C ASP A 888 20.50 -0.05 17.83
N PRO A 889 19.91 -0.63 18.92
CA PRO A 889 20.33 -1.95 19.41
C PRO A 889 20.30 -3.01 18.32
N MET A 890 19.20 -3.06 17.56
CA MET A 890 19.04 -4.06 16.48
C MET A 890 20.01 -3.83 15.33
N SER A 891 20.34 -2.56 15.02
CA SER A 891 21.36 -2.22 14.03
C SER A 891 22.75 -2.69 14.46
N LEU A 892 23.12 -2.47 15.71
CA LEU A 892 24.42 -2.94 16.26
C LEU A 892 24.49 -4.46 16.27
N ILE A 893 23.43 -5.13 16.71
CA ILE A 893 23.31 -6.61 16.69
C ILE A 893 23.42 -7.11 15.27
N GLN A 894 22.75 -6.51 14.30
CA GLN A 894 22.80 -6.91 12.90
C GLN A 894 24.22 -6.81 12.35
N VAL A 895 24.94 -5.73 12.63
CA VAL A 895 26.35 -5.56 12.18
C VAL A 895 27.24 -6.64 12.78
N ASP A 896 27.09 -6.95 14.07
CA ASP A 896 27.88 -8.01 14.72
C ASP A 896 27.57 -9.38 14.12
N LEU A 897 26.31 -9.73 13.94
CA LEU A 897 25.90 -11.01 13.33
C LEU A 897 26.38 -11.12 11.86
N LEU A 898 26.34 -10.05 11.07
CA LEU A 898 26.86 -10.02 9.71
C LEU A 898 28.38 -10.22 9.70
N ARG A 899 29.11 -9.61 10.65
CA ARG A 899 30.55 -9.80 10.80
C ARG A 899 30.91 -11.25 11.13
N ARG A 900 30.18 -11.87 12.08
CA ARG A 900 30.34 -13.29 12.41
C ARG A 900 30.10 -14.18 11.20
N LYS A 901 29.03 -13.95 10.45
CA LYS A 901 28.72 -14.72 9.26
C LYS A 901 29.80 -14.62 8.18
N ARG A 902 30.35 -13.44 7.94
CA ARG A 902 31.46 -13.23 6.98
C ARG A 902 32.76 -13.92 7.42
N ASN A 903 32.97 -14.02 8.74
CA ASN A 903 34.08 -14.80 9.31
C ASN A 903 33.84 -16.32 9.28
N LYS A 904 32.84 -16.79 8.52
CA LYS A 904 32.50 -18.19 8.31
C LYS A 904 31.96 -18.93 9.54
N GLU A 905 31.38 -18.24 10.50
CA GLU A 905 30.58 -18.82 11.58
C GLU A 905 29.20 -19.21 11.04
N GLY A 906 29.15 -20.12 10.07
CA GLY A 906 27.90 -20.51 9.43
C GLY A 906 27.02 -21.42 10.29
N SER A 907 25.84 -20.96 10.71
CA SER A 907 24.81 -21.80 11.35
C SER A 907 23.41 -21.34 10.97
N SER A 908 22.46 -22.26 11.00
CA SER A 908 21.03 -21.92 10.73
C SER A 908 20.45 -20.96 11.80
N SER A 909 20.99 -20.96 13.00
CA SER A 909 20.62 -20.02 14.08
C SER A 909 21.13 -18.61 13.78
N LEU A 910 22.28 -18.47 13.15
CA LEU A 910 22.81 -17.18 12.74
C LEU A 910 21.96 -16.54 11.63
N ASP A 911 21.58 -17.32 10.61
CA ASP A 911 20.69 -16.84 9.54
C ASP A 911 19.31 -16.42 10.11
N TYR A 912 18.82 -17.18 11.07
CA TYR A 912 17.56 -16.89 11.76
C TYR A 912 17.64 -15.57 12.56
N ALA A 913 18.72 -15.36 13.30
CA ALA A 913 18.95 -14.16 14.09
C ALA A 913 19.11 -12.91 13.18
N ILE A 914 19.85 -13.02 12.07
CA ILE A 914 19.96 -11.94 11.08
C ILE A 914 18.56 -11.61 10.50
N GLY A 915 17.78 -12.61 10.11
CA GLY A 915 16.41 -12.42 9.64
C GLY A 915 15.51 -11.70 10.67
N ALA A 916 15.66 -12.01 11.96
CA ALA A 916 14.95 -11.33 13.04
C ALA A 916 15.36 -9.84 13.15
N THR A 917 16.65 -9.50 13.03
CA THR A 917 17.10 -8.11 13.02
C THR A 917 16.53 -7.33 11.83
N MET A 918 16.47 -7.95 10.64
CA MET A 918 15.91 -7.34 9.44
C MET A 918 14.43 -6.99 9.64
N ASN A 919 13.65 -7.90 10.20
CA ASN A 919 12.23 -7.67 10.51
C ASN A 919 12.06 -6.59 11.59
N GLY A 920 12.87 -6.62 12.64
CA GLY A 920 12.81 -5.67 13.74
C GLY A 920 13.15 -4.24 13.31
N ILE A 921 14.21 -4.04 12.53
CA ILE A 921 14.60 -2.72 11.99
C ILE A 921 13.51 -2.19 11.06
N ALA A 922 12.97 -3.04 10.18
CA ALA A 922 11.88 -2.65 9.28
C ALA A 922 10.63 -2.19 10.06
N ALA A 923 10.23 -2.92 11.11
CA ALA A 923 9.12 -2.54 11.99
C ALA A 923 9.39 -1.24 12.75
N GLY A 924 10.62 -1.05 13.24
CA GLY A 924 11.04 0.15 13.96
C GLY A 924 11.03 1.42 13.10
N LEU A 925 11.46 1.32 11.86
CA LEU A 925 11.51 2.45 10.92
C LEU A 925 10.17 2.71 10.20
N HIS A 926 9.15 1.86 10.37
CA HIS A 926 7.96 1.82 9.51
C HIS A 926 8.36 1.82 8.02
N ASN A 927 9.32 0.97 7.68
CA ASN A 927 9.88 0.94 6.35
C ASN A 927 10.44 -0.45 6.04
N THR A 928 9.78 -1.15 5.15
CA THR A 928 10.12 -2.52 4.75
C THR A 928 10.77 -2.59 3.37
N GLY A 929 11.19 -1.47 2.81
CA GLY A 929 11.86 -1.40 1.52
C GLY A 929 11.15 -0.56 0.47
#